data_84e0e940c3406772be64737b09e4af0e
#
_entry.id   84e0e940c3406772be64737b09e4af0e
#
_cell.length_a   1.000
_cell.length_b   1.000
_cell.length_c   1.000
_cell.angle_alpha   90.00
_cell.angle_beta   90.00
_cell.angle_gamma   90.00
#
_symmetry.space_group_name_H-M   'P 1'
#
loop_
_entity.id
_entity.type
_entity.pdbx_description
1 polymer ?
#
loop_
_entity_poly.entity_id
_entity_poly.type
_entity_poly.pdbx_seq_one_letter_code
_entity_poly.pdbx_strand_id
1 'polypeptide(L)'
;MELFSAEAENIRKKVEEWITHPDYELETTFGATGEVDAVTFLAVAQRLRAKGYASLPQEDRLTVITPEHVRFTLGSLGVIQAYCNDDTMAGKPYTVMIKDRATADSQIDLEDYETRIKVRRERDMAHDDATVKKIFTTWPQQRKAFRIIRRWAFDADGVRIDMSIVRSTQKLRSGEFKWQRSFKDQDVMLNQPTYEIEVELLHRADDTPEIAMKRLIRGVGEVLRGIQKNTVLIRKDTRKKVLAAYRELTKTDLFRGPALRTLRKENFVKERIPKTPNIRDGYNVTDKADGLRCMGFVDSKGDLYLIDMGMNVYRTGLRNPALRKSLVDGEWVTKTNDTPPKPIQQFLVFDILQATDGRDVSRFPFEAGATMPVEEGAAPPAVPPPEDSRHFQLKAWVSTWNKDDGPKIMVNGLTPATKLQVAAKEFFFGKAGNDSIFRMASRVLTAARPYYTDGLIFTPNAMPLPEKPAATFWEQLKWKPAHDNTVDFLVITEKKTGSKSQDKVIAGIKPGPGGETVNYKTLRLYVGSNDDNARDIILNRRELPRRDRTAYGSRGKKEYKPVIFTPKEFPDPMAAICRLPIQSDPDTGEEYIMTADSEEPIQDKTIVEMAYDPAQPPGWRWKPLRVRMDKTERLQRGTLSRTLNSEGVAEDTWNS
;
A
#
# COMPACT_ATOMS: atom_id res chain seq x y z
N MET A 1 14.95 -16.15 -3.25
CA MET A 1 13.87 -16.45 -4.23
C MET A 1 13.85 -17.96 -4.44
N GLU A 2 12.68 -18.58 -4.43
CA GLU A 2 12.51 -20.02 -4.73
C GLU A 2 12.22 -20.18 -6.21
N LEU A 3 12.98 -21.04 -6.89
CA LEU A 3 12.84 -21.35 -8.32
C LEU A 3 12.56 -22.84 -8.50
N PHE A 4 11.76 -23.19 -9.49
CA PHE A 4 11.70 -24.57 -9.94
C PHE A 4 12.98 -24.94 -10.70
N SER A 5 13.31 -26.25 -10.75
CA SER A 5 14.51 -26.71 -11.42
C SER A 5 14.59 -26.26 -12.90
N ALA A 6 13.46 -26.28 -13.60
CA ALA A 6 13.40 -25.82 -15.00
C ALA A 6 13.61 -24.29 -15.12
N GLU A 7 13.06 -23.49 -14.21
CA GLU A 7 13.29 -22.04 -14.16
C GLU A 7 14.78 -21.73 -13.92
N ALA A 8 15.38 -22.41 -12.93
CA ALA A 8 16.79 -22.25 -12.59
C ALA A 8 17.70 -22.62 -13.77
N GLU A 9 17.40 -23.72 -14.46
CA GLU A 9 18.16 -24.16 -15.63
C GLU A 9 18.04 -23.18 -16.81
N ASN A 10 16.84 -22.67 -17.07
CA ASN A 10 16.64 -21.67 -18.12
C ASN A 10 17.39 -20.36 -17.81
N ILE A 11 17.37 -19.90 -16.56
CA ILE A 11 18.14 -18.72 -16.14
C ILE A 11 19.64 -18.98 -16.31
N ARG A 12 20.12 -20.16 -15.90
CA ARG A 12 21.54 -20.53 -16.04
C ARG A 12 22.00 -20.45 -17.50
N LYS A 13 21.22 -20.99 -18.43
CA LYS A 13 21.50 -20.91 -19.87
C LYS A 13 21.60 -19.47 -20.38
N LYS A 14 20.69 -18.58 -19.92
CA LYS A 14 20.75 -17.18 -20.31
C LYS A 14 21.93 -16.42 -19.70
N VAL A 15 22.35 -16.78 -18.51
CA VAL A 15 23.57 -16.23 -17.89
C VAL A 15 24.81 -16.72 -18.64
N GLU A 16 24.86 -18.00 -19.07
CA GLU A 16 25.95 -18.54 -19.91
C GLU A 16 26.03 -17.80 -21.26
N GLU A 17 24.87 -17.59 -21.93
CA GLU A 17 24.80 -16.82 -23.17
C GLU A 17 25.35 -15.40 -22.96
N TRP A 18 24.94 -14.73 -21.88
CA TRP A 18 25.41 -13.41 -21.56
C TRP A 18 26.91 -13.33 -21.24
N ILE A 19 27.48 -14.29 -20.48
CA ILE A 19 28.90 -14.30 -20.16
C ILE A 19 29.77 -14.42 -21.45
N THR A 20 29.30 -15.18 -22.43
CA THR A 20 30.05 -15.42 -23.67
C THR A 20 29.99 -14.24 -24.64
N HIS A 21 29.09 -13.27 -24.43
CA HIS A 21 28.89 -12.14 -25.33
C HIS A 21 28.98 -10.82 -24.56
N PRO A 22 30.13 -10.14 -24.52
CA PRO A 22 30.32 -8.90 -23.78
C PRO A 22 29.42 -7.72 -24.21
N ASP A 23 28.90 -7.78 -25.44
CA ASP A 23 27.95 -6.79 -26.00
C ASP A 23 26.48 -7.10 -25.71
N TYR A 24 26.22 -8.12 -24.85
CA TYR A 24 24.88 -8.44 -24.40
C TYR A 24 24.61 -7.83 -23.03
N GLU A 25 23.41 -7.28 -22.88
CA GLU A 25 22.84 -6.82 -21.61
C GLU A 25 21.90 -7.91 -21.06
N LEU A 26 22.06 -8.25 -19.78
CA LEU A 26 21.12 -9.10 -19.05
C LEU A 26 20.39 -8.26 -18.03
N GLU A 27 19.13 -7.99 -18.30
CA GLU A 27 18.26 -7.16 -17.47
C GLU A 27 17.03 -7.93 -16.94
N THR A 28 16.57 -7.57 -15.76
CA THR A 28 15.33 -8.08 -15.18
C THR A 28 14.37 -6.93 -14.90
N THR A 29 13.15 -7.01 -15.40
CA THR A 29 12.07 -6.04 -15.20
C THR A 29 10.97 -6.61 -14.33
N PHE A 30 10.21 -5.75 -13.63
CA PHE A 30 9.19 -6.11 -12.64
C PHE A 30 7.82 -5.57 -13.00
N GLY A 31 6.77 -6.28 -12.56
CA GLY A 31 5.38 -5.98 -12.89
C GLY A 31 4.94 -6.64 -14.20
N ALA A 32 3.64 -6.92 -14.33
CA ALA A 32 3.08 -7.61 -15.50
C ALA A 32 3.32 -6.87 -16.82
N THR A 33 3.44 -5.55 -16.78
CA THR A 33 3.72 -4.66 -17.93
C THR A 33 5.15 -4.16 -17.97
N GLY A 34 5.99 -4.52 -16.98
CA GLY A 34 7.33 -3.95 -16.76
C GLY A 34 7.30 -2.62 -15.98
N GLU A 35 6.17 -2.29 -15.39
CA GLU A 35 5.96 -1.08 -14.60
C GLU A 35 5.37 -1.45 -13.23
N VAL A 36 5.69 -0.65 -12.21
CA VAL A 36 5.12 -0.77 -10.86
C VAL A 36 4.40 0.53 -10.48
N ASP A 37 3.61 0.51 -9.42
CA ASP A 37 3.02 1.75 -8.89
C ASP A 37 4.03 2.57 -8.09
N ALA A 38 3.72 3.85 -7.86
CA ALA A 38 4.60 4.80 -7.16
C ALA A 38 4.95 4.36 -5.73
N VAL A 39 3.98 3.77 -5.01
CA VAL A 39 4.18 3.34 -3.62
C VAL A 39 5.09 2.12 -3.56
N THR A 40 4.92 1.19 -4.48
CA THR A 40 5.81 0.03 -4.64
C THR A 40 7.22 0.49 -5.01
N PHE A 41 7.35 1.44 -5.93
CA PHE A 41 8.62 2.04 -6.32
C PHE A 41 9.35 2.64 -5.10
N LEU A 42 8.67 3.47 -4.31
CA LEU A 42 9.25 4.06 -3.10
C LEU A 42 9.60 3.02 -2.04
N ALA A 43 8.77 2.00 -1.85
CA ALA A 43 9.04 0.92 -0.89
C ALA A 43 10.31 0.14 -1.27
N VAL A 44 10.55 -0.09 -2.55
CA VAL A 44 11.81 -0.70 -3.03
C VAL A 44 12.99 0.22 -2.76
N ALA A 45 12.90 1.52 -3.08
CA ALA A 45 13.97 2.50 -2.82
C ALA A 45 14.33 2.57 -1.33
N GLN A 46 13.33 2.66 -0.45
CA GLN A 46 13.53 2.68 1.01
C GLN A 46 14.22 1.41 1.50
N ARG A 47 13.79 0.26 0.97
CA ARG A 47 14.42 -1.02 1.31
C ARG A 47 15.88 -1.09 0.89
N LEU A 48 16.22 -0.66 -0.32
CA LEU A 48 17.60 -0.69 -0.83
C LEU A 48 18.51 0.22 0.02
N ARG A 49 18.03 1.42 0.37
CA ARG A 49 18.75 2.32 1.30
C ARG A 49 18.92 1.71 2.68
N ALA A 50 17.87 1.11 3.25
CA ALA A 50 17.93 0.45 4.55
C ALA A 50 18.88 -0.76 4.58
N LYS A 51 19.17 -1.37 3.42
CA LYS A 51 20.16 -2.43 3.25
C LYS A 51 21.59 -1.89 3.09
N GLY A 52 21.76 -0.58 2.97
CA GLY A 52 23.06 0.07 2.83
C GLY A 52 23.65 -0.03 1.41
N TYR A 53 22.83 -0.28 0.38
CA TYR A 53 23.31 -0.22 -0.99
C TYR A 53 23.65 1.22 -1.37
N ALA A 54 24.83 1.40 -1.98
CA ALA A 54 25.30 2.71 -2.41
C ALA A 54 24.41 3.24 -3.54
N SER A 55 23.89 4.45 -3.36
CA SER A 55 23.15 5.15 -4.41
C SER A 55 24.15 5.86 -5.32
N LEU A 56 24.02 5.63 -6.64
CA LEU A 56 24.77 6.38 -7.65
C LEU A 56 24.09 7.73 -7.90
N PRO A 57 24.82 8.70 -8.46
CA PRO A 57 24.26 10.01 -8.81
C PRO A 57 23.01 9.87 -9.68
N GLN A 58 22.04 10.74 -9.47
CA GLN A 58 20.85 10.82 -10.28
C GLN A 58 21.21 11.20 -11.71
N GLU A 59 20.54 10.58 -12.68
CA GLU A 59 20.70 10.89 -14.09
C GLU A 59 19.36 11.29 -14.72
N ASP A 60 19.36 12.44 -15.39
CA ASP A 60 18.28 12.85 -16.27
C ASP A 60 18.65 12.54 -17.73
N ARG A 61 17.74 11.92 -18.44
CA ARG A 61 17.94 11.52 -19.84
C ARG A 61 16.69 11.83 -20.67
N LEU A 62 16.90 12.37 -21.86
CA LEU A 62 15.87 12.38 -22.91
C LEU A 62 16.27 11.40 -23.98
N THR A 63 15.46 10.36 -24.18
CA THR A 63 15.64 9.42 -25.30
C THR A 63 14.65 9.75 -26.40
N VAL A 64 15.18 10.07 -27.57
CA VAL A 64 14.41 10.27 -28.82
C VAL A 64 14.49 8.97 -29.62
N ILE A 65 13.36 8.36 -29.91
CA ILE A 65 13.24 7.08 -30.61
C ILE A 65 12.64 7.33 -31.98
N THR A 66 13.24 6.76 -33.03
CA THR A 66 12.70 6.80 -34.38
C THR A 66 11.99 5.49 -34.77
N PRO A 67 11.15 5.48 -35.82
CA PRO A 67 10.50 4.26 -36.31
C PRO A 67 11.46 3.13 -36.69
N GLU A 68 12.70 3.48 -37.03
CA GLU A 68 13.80 2.53 -37.32
C GLU A 68 14.37 1.89 -36.04
N HIS A 69 13.80 2.20 -34.87
CA HIS A 69 14.25 1.77 -33.54
C HIS A 69 15.64 2.30 -33.13
N VAL A 70 16.12 3.33 -33.82
CA VAL A 70 17.34 4.03 -33.41
C VAL A 70 16.99 4.97 -32.25
N ARG A 71 17.81 4.95 -31.22
CA ARG A 71 17.65 5.73 -29.99
C ARG A 71 18.77 6.75 -29.88
N PHE A 72 18.38 8.01 -29.78
CA PHE A 72 19.28 9.13 -29.51
C PHE A 72 19.09 9.55 -28.06
N THR A 73 20.12 9.49 -27.24
CA THR A 73 20.04 9.82 -25.83
C THR A 73 20.83 11.08 -25.52
N LEU A 74 20.14 12.08 -24.96
CA LEU A 74 20.72 13.30 -24.44
C LEU A 74 20.78 13.20 -22.92
N GLY A 75 21.94 13.45 -22.33
CA GLY A 75 22.16 13.52 -20.90
C GLY A 75 22.23 14.98 -20.45
N SER A 76 22.12 15.18 -19.14
CA SER A 76 22.09 16.46 -18.44
C SER A 76 20.89 17.36 -18.76
N LEU A 77 20.40 18.03 -17.72
CA LEU A 77 19.20 18.87 -17.81
C LEU A 77 19.36 20.00 -18.81
N GLY A 78 20.53 20.66 -18.86
CA GLY A 78 20.77 21.78 -19.79
C GLY A 78 20.73 21.38 -21.26
N VAL A 79 21.27 20.21 -21.60
CA VAL A 79 21.24 19.67 -22.98
C VAL A 79 19.80 19.28 -23.37
N ILE A 80 19.07 18.67 -22.43
CA ILE A 80 17.65 18.32 -22.62
C ILE A 80 16.80 19.57 -22.85
N GLN A 81 17.00 20.61 -22.03
CA GLN A 81 16.29 21.89 -22.18
C GLN A 81 16.58 22.55 -23.52
N ALA A 82 17.85 22.56 -23.95
CA ALA A 82 18.23 23.09 -25.24
C ALA A 82 17.52 22.35 -26.39
N TYR A 83 17.49 21.00 -26.35
CA TYR A 83 16.78 20.20 -27.34
C TYR A 83 15.25 20.49 -27.34
N CYS A 84 14.65 20.54 -26.18
CA CYS A 84 13.20 20.82 -26.06
C CYS A 84 12.81 22.20 -26.57
N ASN A 85 13.76 23.17 -26.63
CA ASN A 85 13.53 24.50 -27.14
C ASN A 85 13.59 24.59 -28.68
N ASP A 86 14.59 23.95 -29.29
CA ASP A 86 14.91 24.07 -30.71
C ASP A 86 14.64 22.81 -31.55
N ASP A 87 14.37 21.68 -30.91
CA ASP A 87 14.07 20.37 -31.51
C ASP A 87 15.14 19.88 -32.51
N THR A 88 16.42 20.27 -32.29
CA THR A 88 17.55 19.87 -33.11
C THR A 88 18.65 19.20 -32.27
N MET A 89 19.35 18.22 -32.88
CA MET A 89 20.51 17.56 -32.29
C MET A 89 21.82 18.31 -32.58
N ALA A 90 21.81 19.28 -33.50
CA ALA A 90 23.00 20.03 -33.89
C ALA A 90 23.65 20.73 -32.70
N GLY A 91 24.96 20.51 -32.51
CA GLY A 91 25.75 21.13 -31.46
C GLY A 91 25.52 20.60 -30.06
N LYS A 92 24.72 19.53 -29.89
CA LYS A 92 24.44 18.91 -28.60
C LYS A 92 25.18 17.58 -28.48
N PRO A 93 25.74 17.24 -27.30
CA PRO A 93 26.25 15.90 -27.04
C PRO A 93 25.09 14.90 -26.94
N TYR A 94 25.21 13.79 -27.64
CA TYR A 94 24.25 12.69 -27.60
C TYR A 94 24.97 11.36 -27.86
N THR A 95 24.34 10.27 -27.41
CA THR A 95 24.72 8.90 -27.77
C THR A 95 23.68 8.31 -28.71
N VAL A 96 24.08 7.39 -29.57
CA VAL A 96 23.18 6.71 -30.50
C VAL A 96 23.33 5.22 -30.32
N MET A 97 22.21 4.53 -30.16
CA MET A 97 22.19 3.08 -30.08
C MET A 97 21.03 2.48 -30.84
N ILE A 98 21.16 1.22 -31.20
CA ILE A 98 20.07 0.38 -31.65
C ILE A 98 19.97 -0.82 -30.72
N LYS A 99 18.76 -1.07 -30.24
CA LYS A 99 18.46 -2.22 -29.38
C LYS A 99 17.74 -3.27 -30.21
N ASP A 100 18.26 -4.48 -30.22
CA ASP A 100 17.67 -5.58 -30.98
C ASP A 100 16.24 -5.87 -30.48
N ARG A 101 15.37 -6.32 -31.40
CA ARG A 101 14.00 -6.69 -31.05
C ARG A 101 13.98 -7.88 -30.12
N ALA A 102 13.07 -7.83 -29.14
CA ALA A 102 12.81 -8.97 -28.28
C ALA A 102 12.27 -10.14 -29.12
N THR A 103 12.90 -11.30 -28.98
CA THR A 103 12.39 -12.58 -29.47
C THR A 103 11.90 -13.42 -28.30
N ALA A 104 11.10 -14.44 -28.56
CA ALA A 104 10.65 -15.36 -27.51
C ALA A 104 11.84 -16.02 -26.79
N ASP A 105 12.90 -16.33 -27.53
CA ASP A 105 14.11 -16.98 -27.01
C ASP A 105 15.02 -16.02 -26.21
N SER A 106 14.82 -14.71 -26.33
CA SER A 106 15.63 -13.71 -25.62
C SER A 106 15.10 -13.34 -24.23
N GLN A 107 14.02 -13.98 -23.78
CA GLN A 107 13.38 -13.65 -22.51
C GLN A 107 12.88 -14.89 -21.74
N ILE A 108 12.82 -14.74 -20.41
CA ILE A 108 12.23 -15.72 -19.49
C ILE A 108 11.22 -15.00 -18.63
N ASP A 109 9.96 -15.44 -18.67
CA ASP A 109 8.92 -14.95 -17.80
C ASP A 109 8.83 -15.81 -16.53
N LEU A 110 9.07 -15.21 -15.37
CA LEU A 110 8.83 -15.80 -14.06
C LEU A 110 7.45 -15.31 -13.56
N GLU A 111 6.39 -15.96 -14.09
CA GLU A 111 4.99 -15.56 -13.85
C GLU A 111 4.64 -15.50 -12.37
N ASP A 112 5.22 -16.38 -11.57
CA ASP A 112 4.98 -16.45 -10.13
C ASP A 112 5.52 -15.25 -9.34
N TYR A 113 6.44 -14.51 -9.94
CA TYR A 113 7.02 -13.29 -9.38
C TYR A 113 6.66 -12.03 -10.18
N GLU A 114 5.91 -12.18 -11.29
CA GLU A 114 5.61 -11.09 -12.23
C GLU A 114 6.89 -10.38 -12.69
N THR A 115 7.89 -11.18 -13.06
CA THR A 115 9.24 -10.73 -13.35
C THR A 115 9.69 -11.30 -14.69
N ARG A 116 10.36 -10.49 -15.50
CA ARG A 116 10.88 -10.88 -16.80
C ARG A 116 12.37 -10.66 -16.87
N ILE A 117 13.13 -11.72 -17.16
CA ILE A 117 14.56 -11.69 -17.44
C ILE A 117 14.73 -11.61 -18.95
N LYS A 118 15.59 -10.70 -19.43
CA LYS A 118 15.85 -10.48 -20.84
C LYS A 118 17.34 -10.47 -21.08
N VAL A 119 17.76 -11.08 -22.19
CA VAL A 119 19.12 -10.95 -22.75
C VAL A 119 18.98 -10.28 -24.10
N ARG A 120 19.67 -9.18 -24.31
CA ARG A 120 19.58 -8.40 -25.55
C ARG A 120 20.93 -7.85 -25.93
N ARG A 121 21.12 -7.76 -27.22
CA ARG A 121 22.27 -7.05 -27.80
C ARG A 121 21.92 -5.57 -27.90
N GLU A 122 22.78 -4.73 -27.36
CA GLU A 122 22.79 -3.32 -27.57
C GLU A 122 24.02 -2.95 -28.41
N ARG A 123 23.79 -2.20 -29.51
CA ARG A 123 24.88 -1.73 -30.37
C ARG A 123 24.95 -0.23 -30.36
N ASP A 124 26.02 0.30 -29.86
CA ASP A 124 26.35 1.71 -30.10
C ASP A 124 26.59 1.94 -31.58
N MET A 125 26.05 3.04 -32.07
CA MET A 125 26.24 3.45 -33.46
C MET A 125 27.16 4.66 -33.52
N ALA A 126 28.06 4.65 -34.50
CA ALA A 126 28.90 5.81 -34.76
C ALA A 126 28.04 6.99 -35.29
N HIS A 127 28.41 8.20 -34.94
CA HIS A 127 27.71 9.42 -35.41
C HIS A 127 27.75 9.56 -36.93
N ASP A 128 28.74 8.96 -37.58
CA ASP A 128 28.93 8.96 -39.04
C ASP A 128 28.29 7.76 -39.74
N ASP A 129 27.61 6.86 -39.00
CA ASP A 129 26.83 5.76 -39.58
C ASP A 129 25.84 6.25 -40.65
N ALA A 130 25.69 5.49 -41.73
CA ALA A 130 24.84 5.85 -42.84
C ALA A 130 23.35 6.02 -42.45
N THR A 131 22.87 5.19 -41.53
CA THR A 131 21.51 5.25 -40.99
C THR A 131 21.32 6.51 -40.15
N VAL A 132 22.28 6.83 -39.29
CA VAL A 132 22.26 8.05 -38.46
C VAL A 132 22.28 9.29 -39.34
N LYS A 133 23.16 9.35 -40.33
CA LYS A 133 23.22 10.45 -41.29
C LYS A 133 21.90 10.62 -42.05
N LYS A 134 21.30 9.53 -42.52
CA LYS A 134 19.99 9.54 -43.20
C LYS A 134 18.90 10.10 -42.31
N ILE A 135 18.83 9.70 -41.05
CA ILE A 135 17.83 10.21 -40.08
C ILE A 135 18.02 11.71 -39.87
N PHE A 136 19.26 12.19 -39.75
CA PHE A 136 19.50 13.66 -39.57
C PHE A 136 19.19 14.50 -40.79
N THR A 137 19.34 14.01 -42.01
CA THR A 137 18.92 14.74 -43.22
C THR A 137 17.42 15.10 -43.23
N THR A 138 16.62 14.28 -42.55
CA THR A 138 15.16 14.44 -42.45
C THR A 138 14.68 14.78 -41.05
N TRP A 139 15.57 15.18 -40.12
CA TRP A 139 15.26 15.33 -38.70
C TRP A 139 13.98 16.16 -38.40
N PRO A 140 13.72 17.34 -39.04
CA PRO A 140 12.50 18.09 -38.77
C PRO A 140 11.22 17.36 -39.20
N GLN A 141 11.28 16.50 -40.22
CA GLN A 141 10.16 15.70 -40.74
C GLN A 141 10.09 14.31 -40.13
N GLN A 142 11.17 13.86 -39.47
CA GLN A 142 11.27 12.53 -38.87
C GLN A 142 10.21 12.35 -37.81
N ARG A 143 9.53 11.20 -37.85
CA ARG A 143 8.63 10.79 -36.77
C ARG A 143 9.46 10.35 -35.58
N LYS A 144 9.10 10.84 -34.41
CA LYS A 144 9.83 10.61 -33.17
C LYS A 144 8.89 10.22 -32.04
N ALA A 145 9.36 9.44 -31.10
CA ALA A 145 8.77 9.25 -29.79
C ALA A 145 9.80 9.68 -28.74
N PHE A 146 9.31 10.25 -27.67
CA PHE A 146 10.14 10.84 -26.63
C PHE A 146 9.95 10.13 -25.32
N ARG A 147 11.03 9.90 -24.60
CA ARG A 147 11.03 9.39 -23.22
C ARG A 147 11.95 10.27 -22.37
N ILE A 148 11.37 10.99 -21.42
CA ILE A 148 12.11 11.68 -20.36
C ILE A 148 12.23 10.69 -19.22
N ILE A 149 13.45 10.41 -18.81
CA ILE A 149 13.79 9.41 -17.81
C ILE A 149 14.57 10.11 -16.71
N ARG A 150 14.08 10.01 -15.49
CA ARG A 150 14.82 10.32 -14.28
C ARG A 150 15.17 9.01 -13.60
N ARG A 151 16.46 8.74 -13.43
CA ARG A 151 16.96 7.45 -12.95
C ARG A 151 17.82 7.62 -11.70
N TRP A 152 17.54 6.82 -10.69
CA TRP A 152 18.43 6.54 -9.57
C TRP A 152 18.92 5.10 -9.72
N ALA A 153 20.19 4.88 -9.50
CA ALA A 153 20.76 3.55 -9.55
C ALA A 153 21.39 3.19 -8.20
N PHE A 154 21.31 1.91 -7.86
CA PHE A 154 21.95 1.35 -6.68
C PHE A 154 22.94 0.28 -7.10
N ASP A 155 24.17 0.35 -6.56
CA ASP A 155 25.15 -0.73 -6.72
C ASP A 155 24.93 -1.78 -5.63
N ALA A 156 24.63 -3.00 -6.07
CA ALA A 156 24.35 -4.13 -5.20
C ALA A 156 25.31 -5.31 -5.50
N ASP A 157 26.61 -5.05 -5.35
CA ASP A 157 27.67 -6.07 -5.47
C ASP A 157 27.68 -6.78 -6.84
N GLY A 158 27.89 -5.98 -7.90
CA GLY A 158 27.94 -6.45 -9.29
C GLY A 158 26.59 -6.65 -9.95
N VAL A 159 25.56 -6.09 -9.34
CA VAL A 159 24.24 -5.91 -9.91
C VAL A 159 23.88 -4.45 -9.78
N ARG A 160 23.49 -3.80 -10.88
CA ARG A 160 22.95 -2.46 -10.85
C ARG A 160 21.43 -2.54 -10.78
N ILE A 161 20.84 -1.84 -9.83
CA ILE A 161 19.39 -1.73 -9.69
C ILE A 161 18.99 -0.33 -10.11
N ASP A 162 18.39 -0.21 -11.28
CA ASP A 162 17.93 1.03 -11.87
C ASP A 162 16.47 1.29 -11.51
N MET A 163 16.21 2.46 -10.94
CA MET A 163 14.88 2.92 -10.58
C MET A 163 14.56 4.18 -11.35
N SER A 164 13.62 4.10 -12.29
CA SER A 164 13.34 5.17 -13.25
C SER A 164 11.91 5.66 -13.15
N ILE A 165 11.75 6.99 -13.12
CA ILE A 165 10.47 7.67 -13.36
C ILE A 165 10.49 8.10 -14.81
N VAL A 166 9.53 7.64 -15.61
CA VAL A 166 9.52 7.82 -17.05
C VAL A 166 8.25 8.54 -17.50
N ARG A 167 8.41 9.61 -18.26
CA ARG A 167 7.32 10.24 -19.01
C ARG A 167 7.58 10.04 -20.49
N SER A 168 6.64 9.45 -21.19
CA SER A 168 6.83 9.09 -22.59
C SER A 168 5.68 9.56 -23.47
N THR A 169 5.96 9.65 -24.77
CA THR A 169 4.94 9.75 -25.80
C THR A 169 3.89 8.66 -25.59
N GLN A 170 2.61 9.03 -25.69
CA GLN A 170 1.49 8.10 -25.53
C GLN A 170 1.60 6.93 -26.51
N LYS A 171 1.16 5.75 -26.06
CA LYS A 171 1.02 4.57 -26.93
C LYS A 171 -0.43 4.44 -27.41
N LEU A 172 -0.60 3.94 -28.62
CA LEU A 172 -1.88 3.51 -29.17
C LEU A 172 -2.29 2.18 -28.50
N ARG A 173 -3.54 1.76 -28.71
CA ARG A 173 -4.02 0.44 -28.22
C ARG A 173 -3.23 -0.75 -28.80
N SER A 174 -2.59 -0.56 -29.96
CA SER A 174 -1.67 -1.53 -30.57
C SER A 174 -0.34 -1.69 -29.83
N GLY A 175 -0.02 -0.80 -28.85
CA GLY A 175 1.27 -0.75 -28.18
C GLY A 175 2.31 0.12 -28.89
N GLU A 176 2.04 0.58 -30.11
CA GLU A 176 2.92 1.48 -30.85
C GLU A 176 2.83 2.90 -30.29
N PHE A 177 3.95 3.65 -30.40
CA PHE A 177 3.96 5.05 -30.04
C PHE A 177 3.05 5.88 -30.96
N LYS A 178 2.38 6.87 -30.40
CA LYS A 178 1.73 7.92 -31.15
C LYS A 178 2.80 8.88 -31.65
N TRP A 179 3.45 8.49 -32.76
CA TRP A 179 4.58 9.18 -33.33
C TRP A 179 4.33 10.66 -33.60
N GLN A 180 5.34 11.51 -33.37
CA GLN A 180 5.29 12.95 -33.47
C GLN A 180 6.52 13.49 -34.19
N ARG A 181 6.48 14.75 -34.62
CA ARG A 181 7.60 15.39 -35.26
C ARG A 181 8.47 16.17 -34.30
N SER A 182 7.87 16.86 -33.33
CA SER A 182 8.58 17.66 -32.34
C SER A 182 8.21 17.29 -30.93
N PHE A 183 9.07 17.62 -29.97
CA PHE A 183 8.81 17.41 -28.54
C PHE A 183 7.58 18.23 -28.07
N LYS A 184 7.36 19.41 -28.67
CA LYS A 184 6.28 20.33 -28.29
C LYS A 184 4.90 19.93 -28.83
N ASP A 185 4.83 19.06 -29.84
CA ASP A 185 3.56 18.63 -30.44
C ASP A 185 2.61 17.92 -29.48
N GLN A 186 3.18 17.24 -28.51
CA GLN A 186 2.46 16.74 -27.35
C GLN A 186 3.30 17.03 -26.13
N ASP A 187 2.69 17.65 -25.17
CA ASP A 187 3.37 17.94 -23.92
C ASP A 187 3.62 16.63 -23.13
N VAL A 188 4.75 15.99 -23.45
CA VAL A 188 5.17 14.72 -22.81
C VAL A 188 5.27 14.87 -21.30
N MET A 189 5.59 16.08 -20.80
CA MET A 189 5.67 16.39 -19.37
C MET A 189 4.31 16.33 -18.66
N LEU A 190 3.20 16.48 -19.38
CA LEU A 190 1.85 16.35 -18.82
C LEU A 190 1.34 14.91 -18.78
N ASN A 191 2.04 13.98 -19.44
CA ASN A 191 1.66 12.57 -19.39
C ASN A 191 1.92 12.01 -18.00
N GLN A 192 1.06 11.07 -17.58
CA GLN A 192 1.26 10.36 -16.31
C GLN A 192 2.62 9.66 -16.30
N PRO A 193 3.39 9.80 -15.23
CA PRO A 193 4.65 9.09 -15.11
C PRO A 193 4.40 7.59 -14.95
N THR A 194 5.30 6.78 -15.48
CA THR A 194 5.42 5.35 -15.20
C THR A 194 6.67 5.10 -14.38
N TYR A 195 6.63 4.06 -13.56
CA TYR A 195 7.71 3.70 -12.64
C TYR A 195 8.29 2.36 -13.05
N GLU A 196 9.54 2.40 -13.49
CA GLU A 196 10.26 1.21 -13.97
C GLU A 196 11.36 0.84 -12.97
N ILE A 197 11.49 -0.44 -12.67
CA ILE A 197 12.59 -0.99 -11.87
C ILE A 197 13.25 -2.06 -12.72
N GLU A 198 14.57 -1.93 -12.88
CA GLU A 198 15.37 -2.85 -13.66
C GLU A 198 16.54 -3.34 -12.80
N VAL A 199 16.88 -4.62 -12.92
CA VAL A 199 18.07 -5.22 -12.31
C VAL A 199 18.96 -5.67 -13.44
N GLU A 200 20.11 -5.03 -13.60
CA GLU A 200 21.10 -5.32 -14.60
C GLU A 200 22.28 -6.07 -13.99
N LEU A 201 22.67 -7.17 -14.59
CA LEU A 201 23.86 -7.93 -14.20
C LEU A 201 25.10 -7.33 -14.89
N LEU A 202 26.09 -6.92 -14.10
CA LEU A 202 27.32 -6.33 -14.64
C LEU A 202 28.41 -7.40 -14.83
N HIS A 203 29.10 -7.36 -15.96
CA HIS A 203 30.23 -8.28 -16.25
C HIS A 203 31.36 -8.08 -15.24
N ARG A 204 31.91 -9.21 -14.76
CA ARG A 204 33.11 -9.28 -13.94
C ARG A 204 34.08 -10.31 -14.49
N ALA A 205 35.37 -10.08 -14.32
CA ALA A 205 36.41 -10.96 -14.83
C ALA A 205 36.43 -12.37 -14.22
N ASP A 206 35.86 -12.52 -13.02
CA ASP A 206 35.76 -13.77 -12.27
C ASP A 206 34.38 -14.47 -12.38
N ASP A 207 33.52 -14.02 -13.30
CA ASP A 207 32.19 -14.60 -13.46
C ASP A 207 32.25 -16.05 -13.99
N THR A 208 31.66 -16.96 -13.23
CA THR A 208 31.10 -18.22 -13.71
C THR A 208 29.60 -18.15 -13.79
N PRO A 209 28.94 -19.03 -14.55
CA PRO A 209 27.45 -19.03 -14.60
C PRO A 209 26.79 -19.09 -13.22
N GLU A 210 27.38 -19.86 -12.31
CA GLU A 210 26.86 -20.02 -10.94
C GLU A 210 27.04 -18.76 -10.10
N ILE A 211 28.18 -18.08 -10.20
CA ILE A 211 28.46 -16.83 -9.46
C ILE A 211 27.56 -15.72 -9.98
N ALA A 212 27.52 -15.54 -11.30
CA ALA A 212 26.70 -14.52 -11.95
C ALA A 212 25.21 -14.74 -11.68
N MET A 213 24.71 -15.98 -11.77
CA MET A 213 23.33 -16.34 -11.43
C MET A 213 23.00 -16.03 -9.95
N LYS A 214 23.90 -16.35 -9.01
CA LYS A 214 23.70 -16.03 -7.59
C LYS A 214 23.56 -14.51 -7.36
N ARG A 215 24.40 -13.71 -8.05
CA ARG A 215 24.33 -12.25 -7.98
C ARG A 215 22.99 -11.74 -8.51
N LEU A 216 22.58 -12.20 -9.70
CA LEU A 216 21.31 -11.84 -10.31
C LEU A 216 20.12 -12.17 -9.38
N ILE A 217 20.03 -13.42 -8.91
CA ILE A 217 18.95 -13.88 -8.04
C ILE A 217 18.92 -13.10 -6.71
N ARG A 218 20.09 -12.71 -6.18
CA ARG A 218 20.17 -11.87 -4.98
C ARG A 218 19.60 -10.48 -5.24
N GLY A 219 20.02 -9.78 -6.30
CA GLY A 219 19.53 -8.47 -6.67
C GLY A 219 18.02 -8.46 -6.95
N VAL A 220 17.55 -9.39 -7.78
CA VAL A 220 16.13 -9.60 -8.05
C VAL A 220 15.36 -9.88 -6.76
N GLY A 221 15.91 -10.71 -5.87
CA GLY A 221 15.31 -11.03 -4.58
C GLY A 221 15.15 -9.81 -3.66
N GLU A 222 16.10 -8.87 -3.65
CA GLU A 222 15.98 -7.65 -2.84
C GLU A 222 14.88 -6.72 -3.38
N VAL A 223 14.75 -6.57 -4.69
CA VAL A 223 13.66 -5.81 -5.32
C VAL A 223 12.31 -6.46 -5.01
N LEU A 224 12.19 -7.78 -5.20
CA LEU A 224 10.95 -8.51 -4.89
C LEU A 224 10.53 -8.39 -3.42
N ARG A 225 11.47 -8.37 -2.48
CA ARG A 225 11.16 -8.15 -1.06
C ARG A 225 10.62 -6.74 -0.81
N GLY A 226 11.09 -5.75 -1.55
CA GLY A 226 10.51 -4.40 -1.54
C GLY A 226 9.10 -4.38 -2.11
N ILE A 227 8.88 -5.02 -3.26
CA ILE A 227 7.57 -5.14 -3.91
C ILE A 227 6.56 -5.85 -3.01
N GLN A 228 6.93 -6.99 -2.43
CA GLN A 228 6.05 -7.77 -1.56
C GLN A 228 5.99 -7.23 -0.12
N LYS A 229 6.77 -6.21 0.21
CA LYS A 229 6.88 -5.61 1.56
C LYS A 229 7.10 -6.69 2.64
N ASN A 230 7.86 -7.72 2.31
CA ASN A 230 8.10 -8.88 3.17
C ASN A 230 9.52 -9.41 3.01
N THR A 231 10.10 -9.88 4.10
CA THR A 231 11.44 -10.50 4.12
C THR A 231 11.43 -11.88 3.45
N VAL A 232 10.36 -12.64 3.63
CA VAL A 232 10.20 -13.98 3.06
C VAL A 232 9.33 -13.89 1.81
N LEU A 233 9.92 -14.19 0.65
CA LEU A 233 9.19 -14.14 -0.62
C LEU A 233 8.16 -15.26 -0.71
N ILE A 234 7.04 -14.93 -1.34
CA ILE A 234 5.97 -15.87 -1.65
C ILE A 234 5.72 -15.92 -3.16
N ARG A 235 5.57 -17.11 -3.74
CA ARG A 235 5.19 -17.33 -5.13
C ARG A 235 3.69 -17.10 -5.31
N LYS A 236 3.27 -16.63 -6.47
CA LYS A 236 1.86 -16.39 -6.82
C LYS A 236 1.02 -17.67 -6.73
N ASP A 237 1.57 -18.80 -7.17
CA ASP A 237 0.98 -20.13 -7.04
C ASP A 237 0.76 -20.50 -5.54
N THR A 238 1.78 -20.32 -4.71
CA THR A 238 1.68 -20.57 -3.26
C THR A 238 0.62 -19.67 -2.63
N ARG A 239 0.58 -18.38 -2.98
CA ARG A 239 -0.46 -17.46 -2.51
C ARG A 239 -1.87 -17.94 -2.90
N LYS A 240 -2.06 -18.41 -4.15
CA LYS A 240 -3.33 -19.00 -4.59
C LYS A 240 -3.72 -20.22 -3.77
N LYS A 241 -2.79 -21.13 -3.49
CA LYS A 241 -3.02 -22.33 -2.66
C LYS A 241 -3.41 -21.96 -1.23
N VAL A 242 -2.72 -20.99 -0.63
CA VAL A 242 -3.03 -20.49 0.72
C VAL A 242 -4.43 -19.89 0.78
N LEU A 243 -4.80 -19.04 -0.18
CA LEU A 243 -6.16 -18.46 -0.24
C LEU A 243 -7.24 -19.51 -0.48
N ALA A 244 -6.97 -20.55 -1.28
CA ALA A 244 -7.88 -21.67 -1.47
C ALA A 244 -8.08 -22.45 -0.16
N ALA A 245 -7.01 -22.75 0.58
CA ALA A 245 -7.09 -23.41 1.88
C ALA A 245 -7.78 -22.53 2.95
N TYR A 246 -7.51 -21.22 2.94
CA TYR A 246 -8.23 -20.26 3.79
C TYR A 246 -9.74 -20.27 3.49
N ARG A 247 -10.12 -20.22 2.21
CA ARG A 247 -11.53 -20.32 1.77
C ARG A 247 -12.18 -21.64 2.20
N GLU A 248 -11.46 -22.75 2.07
CA GLU A 248 -11.95 -24.05 2.52
C GLU A 248 -12.24 -24.05 4.03
N LEU A 249 -11.35 -23.43 4.82
CA LEU A 249 -11.48 -23.36 6.28
C LEU A 249 -12.60 -22.38 6.70
N THR A 250 -12.66 -21.20 6.08
CA THR A 250 -13.55 -20.10 6.51
C THR A 250 -14.87 -20.02 5.77
N LYS A 251 -15.03 -20.79 4.69
CA LYS A 251 -16.17 -20.76 3.73
C LYS A 251 -16.40 -19.38 3.09
N THR A 252 -15.34 -18.55 2.98
CA THR A 252 -15.42 -17.23 2.36
C THR A 252 -14.10 -16.81 1.71
N ASP A 253 -14.20 -16.00 0.64
CA ASP A 253 -13.05 -15.33 0.00
C ASP A 253 -12.74 -13.97 0.65
N LEU A 254 -13.50 -13.56 1.66
CA LEU A 254 -13.35 -12.27 2.33
C LEU A 254 -12.57 -12.43 3.63
N PHE A 255 -12.01 -11.32 4.09
CA PHE A 255 -11.40 -11.24 5.42
C PHE A 255 -12.43 -11.58 6.51
N ARG A 256 -12.14 -12.58 7.36
CA ARG A 256 -13.12 -13.13 8.31
C ARG A 256 -13.31 -12.26 9.55
N GLY A 257 -12.35 -11.39 9.87
CA GLY A 257 -12.42 -10.51 11.04
C GLY A 257 -13.54 -9.47 10.94
N PRO A 258 -14.21 -9.17 12.06
CA PRO A 258 -15.30 -8.19 12.06
C PRO A 258 -14.77 -6.75 11.94
N ALA A 259 -15.64 -5.86 11.45
CA ALA A 259 -15.40 -4.42 11.49
C ALA A 259 -15.86 -3.83 12.83
N LEU A 260 -15.07 -2.94 13.42
CA LEU A 260 -15.36 -2.27 14.69
C LEU A 260 -16.17 -0.99 14.47
N ARG A 261 -16.92 -0.59 15.49
CA ARG A 261 -17.57 0.74 15.57
C ARG A 261 -16.73 1.72 16.37
N THR A 262 -16.88 3.00 16.06
CA THR A 262 -16.30 4.06 16.90
C THR A 262 -17.12 4.20 18.18
N LEU A 263 -16.44 4.28 19.32
CA LEU A 263 -17.03 4.58 20.62
C LEU A 263 -17.59 6.00 20.61
N ARG A 264 -18.85 6.15 20.98
CA ARG A 264 -19.54 7.43 21.06
C ARG A 264 -19.96 7.70 22.50
N LYS A 265 -20.32 8.96 22.82
CA LYS A 265 -20.78 9.37 24.15
C LYS A 265 -21.92 8.50 24.68
N GLU A 266 -22.84 8.10 23.81
CA GLU A 266 -23.96 7.19 24.13
C GLU A 266 -23.55 5.82 24.67
N ASN A 267 -22.32 5.37 24.32
CA ASN A 267 -21.81 4.05 24.71
C ASN A 267 -21.20 4.01 26.12
N PHE A 268 -21.12 5.14 26.84
CA PHE A 268 -20.53 5.19 28.20
C PHE A 268 -21.27 6.08 29.19
N VAL A 269 -22.45 6.62 28.84
CA VAL A 269 -23.31 7.38 29.77
C VAL A 269 -23.85 6.49 30.87
N LYS A 270 -24.19 7.07 32.03
CA LYS A 270 -24.75 6.32 33.16
C LYS A 270 -26.16 5.80 32.85
N GLU A 271 -27.01 6.67 32.26
CA GLU A 271 -28.34 6.30 31.83
C GLU A 271 -28.24 5.49 30.55
N ARG A 272 -28.69 4.23 30.60
CA ARG A 272 -28.60 3.34 29.44
C ARG A 272 -29.64 3.72 28.40
N ILE A 273 -29.18 3.85 27.18
CA ILE A 273 -30.04 4.03 26.01
C ILE A 273 -30.45 2.64 25.51
N PRO A 274 -31.76 2.33 25.40
CA PRO A 274 -32.19 1.01 24.91
C PRO A 274 -31.54 0.62 23.58
N LYS A 275 -31.13 -0.64 23.46
CA LYS A 275 -30.48 -1.22 22.27
C LYS A 275 -29.14 -0.58 21.87
N THR A 276 -28.56 0.27 22.72
CA THR A 276 -27.25 0.86 22.51
C THR A 276 -26.21 0.14 23.39
N PRO A 277 -25.13 -0.39 22.82
CA PRO A 277 -24.06 -1.00 23.61
C PRO A 277 -23.45 0.00 24.59
N ASN A 278 -23.22 -0.43 25.84
CA ASN A 278 -22.61 0.43 26.86
C ASN A 278 -21.43 -0.30 27.52
N ILE A 279 -20.24 0.30 27.48
CA ILE A 279 -18.99 -0.31 27.94
C ILE A 279 -18.91 -0.46 29.45
N ARG A 280 -19.81 0.13 30.22
CA ARG A 280 -19.77 0.07 31.70
C ARG A 280 -19.93 -1.33 32.25
N ASP A 281 -20.57 -2.24 31.50
CA ASP A 281 -20.88 -3.59 31.96
C ASP A 281 -20.56 -4.64 30.88
N GLY A 282 -19.91 -5.71 31.35
CA GLY A 282 -19.63 -6.86 30.49
C GLY A 282 -18.61 -6.61 29.38
N TYR A 283 -17.67 -5.69 29.60
CA TYR A 283 -16.61 -5.36 28.64
C TYR A 283 -15.23 -5.55 29.24
N ASN A 284 -14.30 -5.90 28.36
CA ASN A 284 -12.87 -5.76 28.58
C ASN A 284 -12.30 -4.68 27.66
N VAL A 285 -11.07 -4.25 27.96
CA VAL A 285 -10.35 -3.26 27.19
C VAL A 285 -8.91 -3.72 26.92
N THR A 286 -8.44 -3.45 25.72
CA THR A 286 -7.04 -3.63 25.31
C THR A 286 -6.56 -2.40 24.55
N ASP A 287 -5.24 -2.25 24.41
CA ASP A 287 -4.67 -1.19 23.57
C ASP A 287 -5.03 -1.39 22.11
N LYS A 288 -5.09 -0.29 21.37
CA LYS A 288 -5.18 -0.31 19.92
C LYS A 288 -3.78 -0.11 19.36
N ALA A 289 -3.09 -1.22 19.02
CA ALA A 289 -1.79 -1.16 18.38
C ALA A 289 -1.93 -0.56 16.97
N ASP A 290 -0.96 0.26 16.57
CA ASP A 290 -0.87 0.80 15.22
C ASP A 290 0.04 -0.09 14.36
N GLY A 291 -0.59 -0.93 13.52
CA GLY A 291 0.06 -1.89 12.66
C GLY A 291 -0.77 -2.26 11.44
N LEU A 292 -0.54 -3.44 10.91
CA LEU A 292 -1.33 -4.04 9.85
C LEU A 292 -2.17 -5.17 10.43
N ARG A 293 -3.51 -5.00 10.44
CA ARG A 293 -4.40 -6.08 10.88
C ARG A 293 -4.35 -7.24 9.91
N CYS A 294 -4.07 -8.43 10.44
CA CYS A 294 -3.97 -9.66 9.68
C CYS A 294 -4.67 -10.81 10.37
N MET A 295 -5.21 -11.74 9.56
CA MET A 295 -5.47 -13.09 10.01
C MET A 295 -4.16 -13.87 10.04
N GLY A 296 -3.84 -14.46 11.18
CA GLY A 296 -2.81 -15.50 11.30
C GLY A 296 -3.42 -16.83 10.91
N PHE A 297 -3.19 -17.26 9.67
CA PHE A 297 -3.69 -18.52 9.13
C PHE A 297 -2.59 -19.59 9.18
N VAL A 298 -2.85 -20.68 9.87
CA VAL A 298 -1.98 -21.87 9.89
C VAL A 298 -2.58 -22.94 9.00
N ASP A 299 -1.84 -23.32 7.97
CA ASP A 299 -2.31 -24.31 6.99
C ASP A 299 -2.31 -25.76 7.53
N SER A 300 -2.67 -26.72 6.69
CA SER A 300 -2.70 -28.15 7.04
C SER A 300 -1.33 -28.75 7.39
N LYS A 301 -0.22 -28.10 6.98
CA LYS A 301 1.15 -28.50 7.27
C LYS A 301 1.69 -27.80 8.52
N GLY A 302 0.97 -26.82 9.03
CA GLY A 302 1.39 -25.99 10.15
C GLY A 302 2.15 -24.72 9.74
N ASP A 303 2.22 -24.38 8.45
CA ASP A 303 2.86 -23.15 7.98
C ASP A 303 2.00 -21.94 8.32
N LEU A 304 2.58 -20.94 9.00
CA LEU A 304 1.91 -19.70 9.34
C LEU A 304 2.03 -18.68 8.20
N TYR A 305 0.90 -18.15 7.81
CA TYR A 305 0.75 -17.02 6.90
C TYR A 305 -0.02 -15.90 7.57
N LEU A 306 0.34 -14.65 7.25
CA LEU A 306 -0.48 -13.49 7.61
C LEU A 306 -1.28 -13.08 6.38
N ILE A 307 -2.59 -12.83 6.56
CA ILE A 307 -3.50 -12.42 5.49
C ILE A 307 -4.15 -11.11 5.91
N ASP A 308 -3.89 -10.03 5.17
CA ASP A 308 -4.42 -8.71 5.49
C ASP A 308 -5.88 -8.53 5.01
N MET A 309 -6.48 -7.38 5.33
CA MET A 309 -7.85 -7.04 4.93
C MET A 309 -8.02 -6.95 3.40
N GLY A 310 -6.96 -6.77 2.63
CA GLY A 310 -6.91 -6.79 1.17
C GLY A 310 -6.79 -8.18 0.58
N MET A 311 -6.73 -9.23 1.43
CA MET A 311 -6.43 -10.61 1.06
C MET A 311 -5.04 -10.78 0.45
N ASN A 312 -4.09 -9.90 0.79
CA ASN A 312 -2.69 -10.13 0.52
C ASN A 312 -2.12 -11.14 1.51
N VAL A 313 -1.32 -12.07 1.00
CA VAL A 313 -0.73 -13.15 1.80
C VAL A 313 0.74 -12.90 2.00
N TYR A 314 1.16 -12.90 3.27
CA TYR A 314 2.54 -12.75 3.70
C TYR A 314 3.04 -14.06 4.29
N ARG A 315 4.10 -14.61 3.72
CA ARG A 315 4.75 -15.83 4.21
C ARG A 315 5.64 -15.47 5.39
N THR A 316 5.47 -16.14 6.53
CA THR A 316 6.31 -15.91 7.71
C THR A 316 7.58 -16.76 7.71
N GLY A 317 7.58 -17.89 7.01
CA GLY A 317 8.66 -18.86 7.00
C GLY A 317 8.71 -19.72 8.29
N LEU A 318 7.66 -19.67 9.09
CA LEU A 318 7.55 -20.40 10.36
C LEU A 318 6.49 -21.50 10.27
N ARG A 319 6.76 -22.65 10.91
CA ARG A 319 5.86 -23.81 10.93
C ARG A 319 5.72 -24.38 12.34
N ASN A 320 4.46 -24.55 12.79
CA ASN A 320 4.12 -25.31 13.99
C ASN A 320 2.95 -26.27 13.68
N PRO A 321 3.24 -27.57 13.45
CA PRO A 321 2.22 -28.56 13.10
C PRO A 321 1.16 -28.79 14.20
N ALA A 322 1.48 -28.48 15.47
CA ALA A 322 0.53 -28.59 16.58
C ALA A 322 -0.65 -27.62 16.47
N LEU A 323 -0.54 -26.59 15.64
CA LEU A 323 -1.58 -25.56 15.42
C LEU A 323 -2.17 -25.58 14.01
N ARG A 324 -2.01 -26.70 13.29
CA ARG A 324 -2.53 -26.84 11.92
C ARG A 324 -4.03 -26.50 11.82
N LYS A 325 -4.45 -25.94 10.67
CA LYS A 325 -5.84 -25.55 10.36
C LYS A 325 -6.43 -24.63 11.44
N SER A 326 -5.67 -23.66 11.92
CA SER A 326 -6.17 -22.66 12.88
C SER A 326 -6.19 -21.26 12.29
N LEU A 327 -7.02 -20.38 12.86
CA LEU A 327 -7.21 -19.01 12.41
C LEU A 327 -7.34 -18.06 13.60
N VAL A 328 -6.43 -17.12 13.70
CA VAL A 328 -6.40 -16.08 14.73
C VAL A 328 -6.44 -14.69 14.09
N ASP A 329 -6.96 -13.70 14.82
CA ASP A 329 -7.00 -12.30 14.41
C ASP A 329 -5.94 -11.52 15.21
N GLY A 330 -5.17 -10.68 14.55
CA GLY A 330 -4.08 -9.98 15.21
C GLY A 330 -3.62 -8.73 14.47
N GLU A 331 -2.71 -8.01 15.10
CA GLU A 331 -2.04 -6.84 14.53
C GLU A 331 -0.57 -7.15 14.28
N TRP A 332 -0.11 -6.98 13.05
CA TRP A 332 1.29 -7.12 12.69
C TRP A 332 1.99 -5.77 12.79
N VAL A 333 2.85 -5.65 13.80
CA VAL A 333 3.62 -4.45 14.08
C VAL A 333 5.04 -4.62 13.57
N THR A 334 5.51 -3.61 12.80
CA THR A 334 6.82 -3.65 12.13
C THR A 334 7.79 -2.56 12.59
N LYS A 335 7.33 -1.63 13.45
CA LYS A 335 8.16 -0.52 13.97
C LYS A 335 7.94 -0.36 15.48
N THR A 336 9.00 -0.02 16.18
CA THR A 336 8.92 0.40 17.58
C THR A 336 8.45 1.85 17.70
N ASN A 337 8.09 2.27 18.93
CA ASN A 337 7.80 3.66 19.25
C ASN A 337 9.05 4.45 19.69
N ASP A 338 10.25 3.93 19.46
CA ASP A 338 11.50 4.67 19.65
C ASP A 338 11.62 5.84 18.69
N THR A 339 12.45 6.82 19.03
CA THR A 339 12.80 7.93 18.15
C THR A 339 14.30 7.91 17.86
N PRO A 340 14.73 7.54 16.63
CA PRO A 340 13.94 7.08 15.48
C PRO A 340 13.37 5.66 15.66
N PRO A 341 12.26 5.32 14.99
CA PRO A 341 11.65 4.00 15.07
C PRO A 341 12.61 2.89 14.60
N LYS A 342 12.66 1.79 15.35
CA LYS A 342 13.45 0.60 15.00
C LYS A 342 12.56 -0.47 14.36
N PRO A 343 13.07 -1.28 13.42
CA PRO A 343 12.32 -2.38 12.85
C PRO A 343 12.10 -3.49 13.89
N ILE A 344 10.85 -3.93 14.01
CA ILE A 344 10.45 -5.14 14.76
C ILE A 344 9.57 -6.02 13.89
N GLN A 345 9.39 -7.28 14.28
CA GLN A 345 8.47 -8.21 13.63
C GLN A 345 7.63 -8.87 14.72
N GLN A 346 6.48 -8.28 15.03
CA GLN A 346 5.62 -8.77 16.11
C GLN A 346 4.18 -8.92 15.63
N PHE A 347 3.60 -10.09 15.82
CA PHE A 347 2.20 -10.37 15.58
C PHE A 347 1.46 -10.49 16.91
N LEU A 348 0.63 -9.50 17.19
CA LEU A 348 -0.13 -9.34 18.43
C LEU A 348 -1.52 -9.95 18.25
N VAL A 349 -1.71 -11.17 18.72
CA VAL A 349 -2.99 -11.87 18.58
C VAL A 349 -3.99 -11.34 19.61
N PHE A 350 -5.19 -10.97 19.15
CA PHE A 350 -6.23 -10.41 20.00
C PHE A 350 -7.57 -11.17 19.93
N ASP A 351 -7.77 -12.05 18.97
CA ASP A 351 -8.94 -12.94 18.93
C ASP A 351 -8.60 -14.27 18.22
N ILE A 352 -9.44 -15.25 18.37
CA ILE A 352 -9.34 -16.56 17.72
C ILE A 352 -10.68 -16.98 17.17
N LEU A 353 -10.68 -17.42 15.90
CA LEU A 353 -11.88 -17.87 15.21
C LEU A 353 -11.93 -19.39 15.13
N GLN A 354 -10.78 -20.00 14.84
CA GLN A 354 -10.68 -21.45 14.73
C GLN A 354 -9.42 -21.93 15.47
N ALA A 355 -9.62 -22.85 16.38
CA ALA A 355 -8.56 -23.56 17.07
C ALA A 355 -7.97 -24.66 16.16
N THR A 356 -7.04 -25.44 16.69
CA THR A 356 -6.39 -26.55 15.97
C THR A 356 -7.41 -27.47 15.31
N ASP A 357 -7.05 -28.01 14.14
CA ASP A 357 -7.86 -28.90 13.30
C ASP A 357 -9.19 -28.30 12.80
N GLY A 358 -9.27 -26.95 12.77
CA GLY A 358 -10.44 -26.25 12.24
C GLY A 358 -11.63 -26.20 13.20
N ARG A 359 -11.43 -26.48 14.49
CA ARG A 359 -12.50 -26.35 15.49
C ARG A 359 -12.96 -24.89 15.56
N ASP A 360 -14.21 -24.63 15.20
CA ASP A 360 -14.80 -23.30 15.27
C ASP A 360 -15.06 -22.90 16.72
N VAL A 361 -14.39 -21.84 17.17
CA VAL A 361 -14.53 -21.25 18.51
C VAL A 361 -15.08 -19.82 18.43
N SER A 362 -15.44 -19.35 17.24
CA SER A 362 -15.97 -18.00 17.03
C SER A 362 -17.32 -17.75 17.75
N ARG A 363 -18.01 -18.83 18.08
CA ARG A 363 -19.29 -18.80 18.79
C ARG A 363 -19.17 -18.72 20.32
N PHE A 364 -17.97 -18.92 20.84
CA PHE A 364 -17.74 -18.85 22.26
C PHE A 364 -17.79 -17.40 22.77
N PRO A 365 -18.18 -17.16 24.03
CA PRO A 365 -17.98 -15.86 24.68
C PRO A 365 -16.49 -15.51 24.67
N PHE A 366 -16.17 -14.23 24.79
CA PHE A 366 -14.76 -13.84 24.89
C PHE A 366 -14.16 -14.22 26.26
N GLU A 367 -14.87 -13.92 27.35
CA GLU A 367 -14.45 -14.23 28.72
C GLU A 367 -15.09 -15.52 29.23
N ALA A 368 -14.30 -16.31 29.95
CA ALA A 368 -14.80 -17.52 30.61
C ALA A 368 -15.92 -17.18 31.62
N GLY A 369 -17.02 -17.90 31.52
CA GLY A 369 -18.15 -17.71 32.43
C GLY A 369 -19.04 -16.51 32.11
N ALA A 370 -18.71 -15.70 31.12
CA ALA A 370 -19.58 -14.63 30.72
C ALA A 370 -20.81 -15.14 29.94
N THR A 371 -21.99 -14.71 30.38
CA THR A 371 -23.26 -15.11 29.79
C THR A 371 -23.99 -13.87 29.20
N MET A 372 -24.74 -14.09 28.11
CA MET A 372 -25.59 -13.05 27.54
C MET A 372 -26.65 -12.63 28.56
N PRO A 373 -27.02 -11.34 28.58
CA PRO A 373 -28.18 -10.88 29.36
C PRO A 373 -29.42 -11.68 28.95
N VAL A 374 -30.16 -12.15 29.94
CA VAL A 374 -31.38 -12.96 29.74
C VAL A 374 -32.59 -12.02 29.77
N GLU A 375 -33.60 -12.34 28.97
CA GLU A 375 -34.90 -11.65 29.07
C GLU A 375 -35.50 -11.86 30.43
N GLU A 376 -36.23 -10.84 30.93
CA GLU A 376 -36.84 -10.84 32.27
C GLU A 376 -37.80 -12.06 32.41
N GLY A 377 -37.51 -12.95 33.37
CA GLY A 377 -38.27 -14.17 33.58
C GLY A 377 -37.74 -15.46 32.95
N ALA A 378 -36.67 -15.40 32.15
CA ALA A 378 -36.04 -16.60 31.61
C ALA A 378 -35.02 -17.19 32.57
N ALA A 379 -34.86 -18.52 32.55
CA ALA A 379 -33.83 -19.17 33.37
C ALA A 379 -32.42 -18.74 32.94
N PRO A 380 -31.50 -18.49 33.91
CA PRO A 380 -30.13 -18.14 33.58
C PRO A 380 -29.47 -19.25 32.73
N PRO A 381 -28.75 -18.92 31.68
CA PRO A 381 -28.04 -19.91 30.85
C PRO A 381 -26.97 -20.62 31.72
N ALA A 382 -26.68 -21.86 31.37
CA ALA A 382 -25.58 -22.58 32.00
C ALA A 382 -24.25 -21.83 31.76
N VAL A 383 -23.46 -21.69 32.81
CA VAL A 383 -22.13 -21.07 32.71
C VAL A 383 -21.21 -21.99 31.91
N PRO A 384 -20.70 -21.58 30.75
CA PRO A 384 -19.80 -22.40 29.95
C PRO A 384 -18.48 -22.62 30.68
N PRO A 385 -17.81 -23.79 30.51
CA PRO A 385 -16.51 -24.04 31.09
C PRO A 385 -15.45 -23.09 30.55
N PRO A 386 -14.36 -22.82 31.29
CA PRO A 386 -13.31 -21.87 30.90
C PRO A 386 -12.75 -22.08 29.49
N GLU A 387 -12.59 -23.35 29.10
CA GLU A 387 -12.10 -23.75 27.75
C GLU A 387 -13.04 -23.39 26.64
N ASP A 388 -14.30 -23.10 26.90
CA ASP A 388 -15.28 -22.63 25.95
C ASP A 388 -15.34 -21.07 25.88
N SER A 389 -14.19 -20.42 26.09
CA SER A 389 -14.02 -18.97 25.85
C SER A 389 -12.91 -18.69 24.84
N ARG A 390 -13.11 -17.66 24.01
CA ARG A 390 -12.11 -17.26 23.00
C ARG A 390 -10.82 -16.78 23.65
N HIS A 391 -10.89 -16.11 24.79
CA HIS A 391 -9.69 -15.65 25.50
C HIS A 391 -8.83 -16.82 26.02
N PHE A 392 -9.45 -17.88 26.55
CA PHE A 392 -8.72 -19.08 26.92
C PHE A 392 -8.08 -19.76 25.71
N GLN A 393 -8.85 -19.97 24.64
CA GLN A 393 -8.38 -20.60 23.41
C GLN A 393 -7.24 -19.79 22.75
N LEU A 394 -7.33 -18.46 22.76
CA LEU A 394 -6.28 -17.56 22.26
C LEU A 394 -4.97 -17.72 23.08
N LYS A 395 -5.07 -17.72 24.42
CA LYS A 395 -3.90 -17.93 25.27
C LYS A 395 -3.28 -19.31 25.08
N ALA A 396 -4.11 -20.35 24.97
CA ALA A 396 -3.66 -21.72 24.71
C ALA A 396 -2.95 -21.80 23.33
N TRP A 397 -3.49 -21.15 22.30
CA TRP A 397 -2.88 -21.09 20.98
C TRP A 397 -1.51 -20.41 21.01
N VAL A 398 -1.40 -19.22 21.63
CA VAL A 398 -0.13 -18.49 21.75
C VAL A 398 0.86 -19.24 22.64
N SER A 399 0.42 -19.86 23.71
CA SER A 399 1.28 -20.70 24.57
C SER A 399 1.84 -21.89 23.78
N THR A 400 1.01 -22.58 22.99
CA THR A 400 1.44 -23.71 22.14
C THR A 400 2.40 -23.23 21.04
N TRP A 401 2.20 -22.02 20.48
CA TRP A 401 3.14 -21.43 19.52
C TRP A 401 4.52 -21.19 20.13
N ASN A 402 4.59 -20.71 21.38
CA ASN A 402 5.82 -20.29 22.06
C ASN A 402 6.47 -21.35 22.95
N LYS A 403 6.05 -22.62 22.87
CA LYS A 403 6.72 -23.72 23.62
C LYS A 403 8.18 -23.89 23.18
N ASP A 404 8.99 -24.54 24.00
CA ASP A 404 10.43 -24.74 23.78
C ASP A 404 10.74 -25.52 22.48
N ASP A 405 9.85 -26.42 22.06
CA ASP A 405 9.85 -27.12 20.78
C ASP A 405 9.09 -26.35 19.67
N GLY A 406 8.84 -25.06 19.89
CA GLY A 406 8.00 -24.13 19.14
C GLY A 406 8.21 -24.03 17.63
N PRO A 407 7.89 -22.90 16.97
CA PRO A 407 7.83 -22.87 15.52
C PRO A 407 9.21 -23.10 14.88
N LYS A 408 9.28 -24.07 13.97
CA LYS A 408 10.46 -24.36 13.16
C LYS A 408 10.62 -23.33 12.05
N ILE A 409 11.87 -22.92 11.79
CA ILE A 409 12.19 -22.04 10.68
C ILE A 409 12.30 -22.90 9.41
N MET A 410 11.46 -22.59 8.40
CA MET A 410 11.35 -23.34 7.15
C MET A 410 12.06 -22.66 5.96
N VAL A 411 12.67 -21.48 6.20
CA VAL A 411 13.33 -20.69 5.17
C VAL A 411 14.71 -20.22 5.64
N ASN A 412 15.66 -20.15 4.73
CA ASN A 412 17.00 -19.67 5.04
C ASN A 412 17.01 -18.13 5.19
N GLY A 413 17.90 -17.62 6.04
CA GLY A 413 18.15 -16.18 6.17
C GLY A 413 17.23 -15.43 7.13
N LEU A 414 16.34 -16.12 7.87
CA LEU A 414 15.67 -15.51 9.01
C LEU A 414 16.63 -15.38 10.19
N THR A 415 16.76 -14.17 10.70
CA THR A 415 17.53 -13.86 11.91
C THR A 415 16.56 -13.62 13.09
N PRO A 416 17.02 -13.61 14.32
CA PRO A 416 16.18 -13.24 15.48
C PRO A 416 15.46 -11.88 15.29
N ALA A 417 16.11 -10.91 14.63
CA ALA A 417 15.54 -9.59 14.34
C ALA A 417 14.48 -9.59 13.24
N THR A 418 14.52 -10.56 12.33
CA THR A 418 13.58 -10.66 11.19
C THR A 418 12.57 -11.79 11.34
N LYS A 419 12.73 -12.65 12.35
CA LYS A 419 11.78 -13.71 12.70
C LYS A 419 10.53 -13.08 13.33
N LEU A 420 9.35 -13.46 12.84
CA LEU A 420 8.09 -13.04 13.43
C LEU A 420 7.96 -13.58 14.86
N GLN A 421 7.76 -12.68 15.81
CA GLN A 421 7.41 -12.99 17.19
C GLN A 421 5.89 -12.96 17.33
N VAL A 422 5.32 -13.95 17.99
CA VAL A 422 3.87 -14.01 18.21
C VAL A 422 3.60 -13.84 19.71
N ALA A 423 2.73 -12.90 20.05
CA ALA A 423 2.31 -12.63 21.42
C ALA A 423 0.80 -12.43 21.49
N ALA A 424 0.20 -12.80 22.63
CA ALA A 424 -1.17 -12.42 22.92
C ALA A 424 -1.22 -10.97 23.41
N LYS A 425 -2.25 -10.22 23.03
CA LYS A 425 -2.54 -8.94 23.66
C LYS A 425 -3.01 -9.15 25.10
N GLU A 426 -2.74 -8.16 25.94
CA GLU A 426 -3.27 -8.12 27.30
C GLU A 426 -4.68 -7.54 27.28
N PHE A 427 -5.57 -8.16 28.05
CA PHE A 427 -6.96 -7.73 28.22
C PHE A 427 -7.22 -7.43 29.69
N PHE A 428 -7.87 -6.29 29.92
CA PHE A 428 -8.24 -5.82 31.24
C PHE A 428 -9.76 -5.84 31.36
N PHE A 429 -10.27 -6.70 32.22
CA PHE A 429 -11.70 -6.93 32.38
C PHE A 429 -12.29 -5.94 33.36
N GLY A 430 -13.34 -5.22 32.95
CA GLY A 430 -14.08 -4.32 33.80
C GLY A 430 -14.96 -5.09 34.79
N LYS A 431 -14.86 -4.76 36.08
CA LYS A 431 -15.69 -5.30 37.14
C LYS A 431 -16.35 -4.16 37.91
N ALA A 432 -17.36 -4.48 38.72
CA ALA A 432 -17.95 -3.50 39.61
C ALA A 432 -16.94 -2.98 40.67
N GLY A 433 -17.11 -1.75 41.12
CA GLY A 433 -16.27 -1.14 42.14
C GLY A 433 -14.93 -0.57 41.63
N ASN A 434 -13.84 -0.87 42.32
CA ASN A 434 -12.52 -0.30 42.03
C ASN A 434 -11.90 -0.73 40.69
N ASP A 435 -12.42 -1.78 40.05
CA ASP A 435 -11.95 -2.30 38.78
C ASP A 435 -12.88 -1.94 37.61
N SER A 436 -13.50 -0.75 37.68
CA SER A 436 -14.36 -0.26 36.60
C SER A 436 -13.64 -0.21 35.26
N ILE A 437 -14.35 -0.37 34.15
CA ILE A 437 -13.80 -0.34 32.81
C ILE A 437 -12.95 0.92 32.52
N PHE A 438 -13.32 2.06 33.11
CA PHE A 438 -12.57 3.32 32.96
C PHE A 438 -11.21 3.27 33.64
N ARG A 439 -11.12 2.63 34.81
CA ARG A 439 -9.83 2.43 35.49
C ARG A 439 -8.96 1.44 34.72
N MET A 440 -9.55 0.39 34.14
CA MET A 440 -8.85 -0.53 33.27
C MET A 440 -8.37 0.19 32.00
N ALA A 441 -9.18 1.04 31.38
CA ALA A 441 -8.79 1.87 30.25
C ALA A 441 -7.60 2.79 30.59
N SER A 442 -7.63 3.44 31.74
CA SER A 442 -6.51 4.25 32.23
C SER A 442 -5.21 3.45 32.38
N ARG A 443 -5.29 2.23 32.94
CA ARG A 443 -4.11 1.33 33.03
C ARG A 443 -3.55 0.99 31.66
N VAL A 444 -4.40 0.70 30.68
CA VAL A 444 -3.97 0.41 29.31
C VAL A 444 -3.27 1.59 28.67
N LEU A 445 -3.81 2.81 28.85
CA LEU A 445 -3.23 4.03 28.28
C LEU A 445 -1.88 4.43 28.91
N THR A 446 -1.67 4.09 30.18
CA THR A 446 -0.42 4.42 30.88
C THR A 446 0.63 3.32 30.82
N ALA A 447 0.27 2.13 30.32
CA ALA A 447 1.21 1.01 30.19
C ALA A 447 2.26 1.27 29.10
N ALA A 448 3.54 1.14 29.44
CA ALA A 448 4.61 1.20 28.47
C ALA A 448 4.54 0.01 27.50
N ARG A 449 4.66 0.31 26.20
CA ARG A 449 4.67 -0.71 25.15
C ARG A 449 5.81 -0.43 24.18
N PRO A 450 6.38 -1.46 23.54
CA PRO A 450 7.48 -1.27 22.58
C PRO A 450 7.02 -0.79 21.21
N TYR A 451 5.74 -0.55 21.01
CA TYR A 451 5.12 -0.16 19.73
C TYR A 451 4.13 0.98 19.92
N TYR A 452 3.79 1.66 18.82
CA TYR A 452 2.79 2.72 18.82
C TYR A 452 1.39 2.18 19.08
N THR A 453 0.62 2.93 19.88
CA THR A 453 -0.80 2.68 20.12
C THR A 453 -1.58 3.96 19.84
N ASP A 454 -2.71 3.84 19.15
CA ASP A 454 -3.54 4.96 18.73
C ASP A 454 -4.95 4.94 19.36
N GLY A 455 -5.07 4.34 20.54
CA GLY A 455 -6.32 4.29 21.28
C GLY A 455 -6.58 2.99 22.02
N LEU A 456 -7.87 2.66 22.16
CA LEU A 456 -8.38 1.52 22.90
C LEU A 456 -9.39 0.72 22.10
N ILE A 457 -9.47 -0.58 22.37
CA ILE A 457 -10.52 -1.47 21.88
C ILE A 457 -11.28 -2.04 23.08
N PHE A 458 -12.62 -1.86 23.05
CA PHE A 458 -13.54 -2.43 24.01
C PHE A 458 -14.26 -3.61 23.39
N THR A 459 -14.12 -4.79 23.97
CA THR A 459 -14.69 -6.05 23.48
C THR A 459 -15.74 -6.55 24.48
N PRO A 460 -16.96 -6.91 24.01
CA PRO A 460 -17.98 -7.48 24.88
C PRO A 460 -17.57 -8.90 25.35
N ASN A 461 -17.70 -9.18 26.65
CA ASN A 461 -17.22 -10.41 27.24
C ASN A 461 -18.07 -11.64 26.86
N ALA A 462 -19.37 -11.48 26.73
CA ALA A 462 -20.32 -12.57 26.55
C ALA A 462 -20.67 -12.86 25.07
N MET A 463 -20.39 -11.94 24.16
CA MET A 463 -20.90 -12.04 22.78
C MET A 463 -20.01 -12.87 21.87
N PRO A 464 -20.59 -13.73 21.02
CA PRO A 464 -19.87 -14.41 19.94
C PRO A 464 -19.47 -13.43 18.84
N LEU A 465 -18.52 -13.86 17.98
CA LEU A 465 -18.19 -13.11 16.77
C LEU A 465 -19.33 -13.16 15.74
N PRO A 466 -19.50 -12.12 14.91
CA PRO A 466 -20.50 -12.12 13.83
C PRO A 466 -20.29 -13.29 12.86
N GLU A 467 -21.39 -13.90 12.42
CA GLU A 467 -21.35 -15.01 11.46
C GLU A 467 -20.87 -14.58 10.08
N LYS A 468 -21.37 -13.43 9.62
CA LYS A 468 -21.06 -12.94 8.29
C LYS A 468 -19.64 -12.39 8.23
N PRO A 469 -18.86 -12.77 7.21
CA PRO A 469 -17.51 -12.21 7.00
C PRO A 469 -17.56 -10.69 6.89
N ALA A 470 -16.57 -10.03 7.47
CA ALA A 470 -16.42 -8.58 7.43
C ALA A 470 -17.69 -7.81 7.88
N ALA A 471 -18.59 -8.45 8.61
CA ALA A 471 -19.73 -7.76 9.22
C ALA A 471 -19.28 -6.77 10.29
N THR A 472 -20.07 -5.74 10.49
CA THR A 472 -19.84 -4.83 11.62
C THR A 472 -20.22 -5.55 12.92
N PHE A 473 -19.28 -5.63 13.87
CA PHE A 473 -19.55 -6.09 15.22
C PHE A 473 -20.04 -4.87 16.02
N TRP A 474 -21.34 -4.71 16.11
CA TRP A 474 -21.98 -3.52 16.65
C TRP A 474 -21.60 -3.21 18.09
N GLU A 475 -21.28 -4.23 18.85
CA GLU A 475 -20.94 -4.18 20.26
C GLU A 475 -19.44 -4.00 20.53
N GLN A 476 -18.58 -4.29 19.55
CA GLN A 476 -17.14 -4.07 19.71
C GLN A 476 -16.76 -2.65 19.28
N LEU A 477 -16.19 -1.89 20.22
CA LEU A 477 -16.03 -0.45 20.09
C LEU A 477 -14.56 -0.05 20.10
N LYS A 478 -14.16 0.83 19.19
CA LYS A 478 -12.81 1.43 19.16
C LYS A 478 -12.91 2.89 19.61
N TRP A 479 -11.98 3.30 20.44
CA TRP A 479 -11.79 4.69 20.84
C TRP A 479 -10.41 5.17 20.41
N LYS A 480 -10.35 6.41 19.95
CA LYS A 480 -9.11 7.15 19.70
C LYS A 480 -9.17 8.51 20.40
N PRO A 481 -8.04 9.08 20.86
CA PRO A 481 -7.98 10.49 21.23
C PRO A 481 -8.48 11.37 20.08
N ALA A 482 -9.09 12.51 20.40
CA ALA A 482 -9.68 13.37 19.35
C ALA A 482 -8.66 13.82 18.31
N HIS A 483 -7.43 14.12 18.73
CA HIS A 483 -6.33 14.54 17.85
C HIS A 483 -5.78 13.43 16.95
N ASP A 484 -6.10 12.16 17.25
CA ASP A 484 -5.71 11.01 16.42
C ASP A 484 -6.83 10.52 15.49
N ASN A 485 -7.98 11.21 15.51
CA ASN A 485 -9.05 10.91 14.58
C ASN A 485 -8.64 11.29 13.15
N THR A 486 -8.80 10.36 12.23
CA THR A 486 -8.44 10.55 10.82
C THR A 486 -9.59 10.20 9.91
N VAL A 487 -9.59 10.78 8.72
CA VAL A 487 -10.57 10.52 7.66
C VAL A 487 -9.86 10.13 6.37
N ASP A 488 -10.31 9.04 5.77
CA ASP A 488 -9.87 8.64 4.42
C ASP A 488 -10.75 9.36 3.37
N PHE A 489 -10.22 10.40 2.77
CA PHE A 489 -10.85 11.14 1.69
C PHE A 489 -10.38 10.67 0.32
N LEU A 490 -11.28 10.63 -0.65
CA LEU A 490 -10.89 10.70 -2.04
C LEU A 490 -10.53 12.16 -2.36
N VAL A 491 -9.31 12.40 -2.84
CA VAL A 491 -8.85 13.73 -3.17
C VAL A 491 -8.87 13.97 -4.69
N ILE A 492 -9.33 15.16 -5.09
CA ILE A 492 -9.30 15.62 -6.46
C ILE A 492 -8.62 16.97 -6.50
N THR A 493 -7.53 17.08 -7.27
CA THR A 493 -6.78 18.33 -7.41
C THR A 493 -7.55 19.32 -8.29
N GLU A 494 -7.68 20.58 -7.85
CA GLU A 494 -8.27 21.65 -8.67
C GLU A 494 -7.46 21.88 -9.95
N LYS A 495 -8.16 21.96 -11.07
CA LYS A 495 -7.56 22.20 -12.38
C LYS A 495 -7.66 23.67 -12.80
N LYS A 496 -6.75 24.13 -13.65
CA LYS A 496 -6.86 25.44 -14.31
C LYS A 496 -8.15 25.52 -15.10
N THR A 497 -8.76 26.70 -15.13
CA THR A 497 -9.94 26.98 -15.94
C THR A 497 -9.68 26.64 -17.42
N GLY A 498 -10.55 25.81 -17.99
CA GLY A 498 -10.43 25.34 -19.38
C GLY A 498 -9.47 24.17 -19.61
N SER A 499 -8.75 23.70 -18.58
CA SER A 499 -7.86 22.54 -18.67
C SER A 499 -8.39 21.37 -17.84
N LYS A 500 -8.29 20.14 -18.39
CA LYS A 500 -8.61 18.90 -17.65
C LYS A 500 -7.36 18.25 -17.05
N SER A 501 -6.19 18.63 -17.49
CA SER A 501 -4.92 18.00 -17.15
C SER A 501 -4.00 18.87 -16.29
N GLN A 502 -4.09 20.20 -16.39
CA GLN A 502 -3.21 21.11 -15.67
C GLN A 502 -3.76 21.46 -14.29
N ASP A 503 -2.97 21.22 -13.25
CA ASP A 503 -3.30 21.62 -11.89
C ASP A 503 -3.28 23.13 -11.74
N LYS A 504 -4.19 23.66 -10.94
CA LYS A 504 -4.22 25.06 -10.56
C LYS A 504 -3.23 25.30 -9.44
N VAL A 505 -2.19 26.08 -9.73
CA VAL A 505 -1.20 26.55 -8.76
C VAL A 505 -1.55 27.98 -8.34
N ILE A 506 -1.52 28.25 -7.06
CA ILE A 506 -1.85 29.55 -6.47
C ILE A 506 -0.71 29.97 -5.56
N ALA A 507 -0.26 31.22 -5.69
CA ALA A 507 0.67 31.83 -4.73
C ALA A 507 -0.12 32.36 -3.52
N GLY A 508 0.37 32.08 -2.31
CA GLY A 508 -0.27 32.52 -1.07
C GLY A 508 0.64 32.39 0.13
N ILE A 509 0.12 32.74 1.28
CA ILE A 509 0.86 32.69 2.54
C ILE A 509 0.51 31.38 3.27
N LYS A 510 1.54 30.59 3.60
CA LYS A 510 1.41 29.41 4.44
C LYS A 510 1.17 29.83 5.89
N PRO A 511 0.18 29.24 6.60
CA PRO A 511 0.01 29.50 8.02
C PRO A 511 1.24 29.10 8.83
N GLY A 512 1.65 29.96 9.76
CA GLY A 512 2.77 29.69 10.69
C GLY A 512 3.53 30.95 11.08
N PRO A 513 4.49 30.84 12.01
CA PRO A 513 5.34 31.96 12.41
C PRO A 513 6.16 32.45 11.20
N GLY A 514 6.01 33.74 10.86
CA GLY A 514 6.78 34.36 9.78
C GLY A 514 6.09 34.51 8.43
N GLY A 515 4.94 33.90 8.19
CA GLY A 515 4.11 34.13 6.98
C GLY A 515 4.83 33.86 5.66
N GLU A 516 5.39 32.67 5.48
CA GLU A 516 6.13 32.28 4.28
C GLU A 516 5.23 32.28 3.04
N THR A 517 5.67 32.96 1.97
CA THR A 517 5.00 32.91 0.67
C THR A 517 5.31 31.57 -0.01
N VAL A 518 4.28 30.81 -0.32
CA VAL A 518 4.41 29.49 -0.97
C VAL A 518 3.47 29.38 -2.16
N ASN A 519 3.87 28.60 -3.14
CA ASN A 519 2.96 28.08 -4.14
C ASN A 519 2.24 26.85 -3.57
N TYR A 520 0.94 26.76 -3.77
CA TYR A 520 0.15 25.64 -3.30
C TYR A 520 -0.83 25.12 -4.33
N LYS A 521 -1.19 23.84 -4.19
CA LYS A 521 -2.31 23.20 -4.89
C LYS A 521 -3.47 23.01 -3.92
N THR A 522 -4.68 23.02 -4.44
CA THR A 522 -5.90 22.80 -3.68
C THR A 522 -6.46 21.42 -3.99
N LEU A 523 -6.68 20.62 -2.96
CA LEU A 523 -7.40 19.36 -3.03
C LEU A 523 -8.86 19.57 -2.61
N ARG A 524 -9.78 18.98 -3.38
CA ARG A 524 -11.19 18.82 -3.03
C ARG A 524 -11.39 17.47 -2.37
N LEU A 525 -12.05 17.45 -1.21
CA LEU A 525 -12.19 16.27 -0.35
C LEU A 525 -13.56 15.65 -0.52
N TYR A 526 -13.59 14.36 -0.86
CA TYR A 526 -14.81 13.60 -1.08
C TYR A 526 -14.93 12.47 -0.05
N VAL A 527 -16.13 12.26 0.44
CA VAL A 527 -16.54 11.19 1.36
C VAL A 527 -17.56 10.28 0.70
N GLY A 528 -17.78 9.10 1.27
CA GLY A 528 -18.79 8.19 0.77
C GLY A 528 -20.17 8.49 1.33
N SER A 529 -21.16 8.55 0.47
CA SER A 529 -22.57 8.70 0.84
C SER A 529 -23.41 7.54 0.36
N ASN A 530 -24.36 7.12 1.18
CA ASN A 530 -25.40 6.18 0.80
C ASN A 530 -26.60 6.95 0.21
N ASP A 531 -27.22 6.42 -0.85
CA ASP A 531 -28.41 7.02 -1.47
C ASP A 531 -29.67 7.08 -0.54
N ASP A 532 -29.60 6.57 0.70
CA ASP A 532 -30.71 6.57 1.64
C ASP A 532 -31.06 7.96 2.19
N ASN A 533 -30.29 8.98 1.87
CA ASN A 533 -30.56 10.37 2.29
C ASN A 533 -31.41 11.14 1.26
N ALA A 534 -32.45 10.52 0.70
CA ALA A 534 -33.43 11.19 -0.17
C ALA A 534 -33.96 12.50 0.43
N ARG A 535 -34.01 12.57 1.76
CA ARG A 535 -34.42 13.79 2.51
C ARG A 535 -33.44 14.95 2.30
N ASP A 536 -32.11 14.66 2.29
CA ASP A 536 -31.11 15.70 2.09
C ASP A 536 -31.08 16.19 0.63
N ILE A 537 -31.41 15.30 -0.31
CA ILE A 537 -31.56 15.64 -1.73
C ILE A 537 -32.81 16.52 -1.93
N ILE A 538 -33.93 16.15 -1.35
CA ILE A 538 -35.21 16.89 -1.46
C ILE A 538 -35.08 18.26 -0.79
N LEU A 539 -34.36 18.37 0.31
CA LEU A 539 -34.14 19.63 1.00
C LEU A 539 -33.05 20.51 0.39
N ASN A 540 -32.54 20.13 -0.77
CA ASN A 540 -31.48 20.83 -1.52
C ASN A 540 -30.18 21.06 -0.72
N ARG A 541 -29.92 20.21 0.27
CA ARG A 541 -28.72 20.28 1.11
C ARG A 541 -27.50 19.69 0.39
N ARG A 542 -27.70 19.01 -0.75
CA ARG A 542 -26.66 18.41 -1.58
C ARG A 542 -27.06 18.43 -3.04
N GLU A 543 -26.21 19.02 -3.86
CA GLU A 543 -26.25 18.80 -5.30
C GLU A 543 -25.47 17.52 -5.62
N LEU A 544 -26.18 16.46 -5.98
CA LEU A 544 -25.55 15.31 -6.60
C LEU A 544 -25.18 15.66 -8.04
N PRO A 545 -23.91 15.53 -8.45
CA PRO A 545 -23.53 15.73 -9.85
C PRO A 545 -24.36 14.78 -10.74
N ARG A 546 -25.21 15.33 -11.60
CA ARG A 546 -26.11 14.55 -12.47
C ARG A 546 -25.35 13.58 -13.41
N ARG A 547 -24.04 13.77 -13.63
CA ARG A 547 -23.20 12.97 -14.52
C ARG A 547 -22.61 11.69 -13.89
N ASP A 548 -22.59 11.55 -12.57
CA ASP A 548 -21.95 10.42 -11.91
C ASP A 548 -22.88 9.21 -11.75
N ARG A 549 -24.16 9.34 -12.10
CA ARG A 549 -25.11 8.21 -12.07
C ARG A 549 -24.77 7.06 -13.03
N THR A 550 -24.00 7.32 -14.08
CA THR A 550 -23.69 6.33 -15.13
C THR A 550 -22.30 5.71 -15.00
N ALA A 551 -21.41 6.26 -14.19
CA ALA A 551 -20.02 5.82 -14.11
C ALA A 551 -19.80 4.59 -13.21
N TYR A 552 -20.73 4.27 -12.32
CA TYR A 552 -20.55 3.22 -11.32
C TYR A 552 -21.76 2.28 -11.27
N GLY A 553 -21.74 1.28 -12.15
CA GLY A 553 -22.39 0.00 -12.01
C GLY A 553 -23.91 -0.03 -11.94
N SER A 554 -24.45 -0.62 -12.91
CA SER A 554 -25.82 -1.06 -13.08
C SER A 554 -26.21 -2.20 -12.12
N ARG A 555 -27.49 -2.19 -11.73
CA ARG A 555 -28.32 -3.23 -11.14
C ARG A 555 -28.48 -3.23 -9.62
N GLY A 556 -29.42 -2.40 -9.14
CA GLY A 556 -30.27 -2.75 -7.97
C GLY A 556 -29.61 -2.85 -6.58
N LYS A 557 -28.35 -2.49 -6.41
CA LYS A 557 -27.69 -2.41 -5.11
C LYS A 557 -27.54 -0.94 -4.72
N LYS A 558 -27.85 -0.61 -3.45
CA LYS A 558 -27.58 0.67 -2.84
C LYS A 558 -26.12 1.04 -3.10
N GLU A 559 -25.89 2.10 -3.87
CA GLU A 559 -24.56 2.51 -4.29
C GLU A 559 -23.97 3.50 -3.30
N TYR A 560 -22.77 3.21 -2.82
CA TYR A 560 -21.97 4.11 -2.02
C TYR A 560 -21.21 5.05 -2.96
N LYS A 561 -21.52 6.36 -2.96
CA LYS A 561 -21.00 7.33 -3.93
C LYS A 561 -20.08 8.34 -3.27
N PRO A 562 -19.02 8.80 -3.97
CA PRO A 562 -18.22 9.93 -3.49
C PRO A 562 -19.04 11.22 -3.63
N VAL A 563 -19.16 11.96 -2.51
CA VAL A 563 -19.77 13.28 -2.46
C VAL A 563 -18.81 14.27 -1.81
N ILE A 564 -18.87 15.54 -2.18
CA ILE A 564 -18.07 16.58 -1.52
C ILE A 564 -18.42 16.62 -0.03
N PHE A 565 -17.40 16.65 0.83
CA PHE A 565 -17.61 16.72 2.27
C PHE A 565 -18.27 18.06 2.65
N THR A 566 -19.43 18.00 3.25
CA THR A 566 -20.17 19.17 3.74
C THR A 566 -20.73 18.86 5.12
N PRO A 567 -20.23 19.50 6.19
CA PRO A 567 -20.76 19.33 7.54
C PRO A 567 -22.24 19.71 7.59
N LYS A 568 -23.03 18.97 8.38
CA LYS A 568 -24.49 19.14 8.42
C LYS A 568 -24.93 20.26 9.36
N GLU A 569 -24.33 20.34 10.54
CA GLU A 569 -24.76 21.28 11.58
C GLU A 569 -24.30 22.70 11.27
N PHE A 570 -23.06 22.86 10.79
CA PHE A 570 -22.48 24.14 10.42
C PHE A 570 -21.85 24.03 9.05
N PRO A 571 -22.61 24.31 7.97
CA PRO A 571 -22.05 24.24 6.61
C PRO A 571 -20.90 25.22 6.45
N ASP A 572 -19.69 24.68 6.27
CA ASP A 572 -18.50 25.44 5.97
C ASP A 572 -18.01 25.08 4.57
N PRO A 573 -18.02 26.04 3.60
CA PRO A 573 -17.54 25.80 2.24
C PRO A 573 -16.08 25.39 2.19
N MET A 574 -15.30 25.72 3.24
CA MET A 574 -13.89 25.38 3.35
C MET A 574 -13.64 23.99 3.96
N ALA A 575 -14.67 23.32 4.47
CA ALA A 575 -14.54 21.99 5.09
C ALA A 575 -14.03 20.93 4.10
N ALA A 576 -14.37 21.06 2.82
CA ALA A 576 -13.92 20.17 1.76
C ALA A 576 -12.61 20.61 1.09
N ILE A 577 -11.86 21.54 1.66
CA ILE A 577 -10.66 22.13 1.08
C ILE A 577 -9.45 21.73 1.89
N CYS A 578 -8.42 21.22 1.19
CA CYS A 578 -7.08 21.05 1.73
C CYS A 578 -6.07 21.73 0.80
N ARG A 579 -5.37 22.73 1.29
CA ARG A 579 -4.30 23.43 0.58
C ARG A 579 -2.96 22.85 1.00
N LEU A 580 -2.14 22.51 0.03
CA LEU A 580 -0.83 21.92 0.29
C LEU A 580 0.26 22.70 -0.43
N PRO A 581 1.33 23.09 0.27
CA PRO A 581 2.48 23.70 -0.35
C PRO A 581 3.06 22.76 -1.41
N ILE A 582 3.50 23.34 -2.51
CA ILE A 582 4.25 22.63 -3.54
C ILE A 582 5.68 22.55 -3.07
N GLN A 583 6.23 21.37 -3.10
CA GLN A 583 7.66 21.13 -2.95
C GLN A 583 8.25 20.96 -4.33
N SER A 584 9.36 21.63 -4.58
CA SER A 584 10.13 21.45 -5.80
C SER A 584 11.34 20.61 -5.48
N ASP A 585 11.54 19.57 -6.27
CA ASP A 585 12.78 18.82 -6.21
C ASP A 585 13.94 19.76 -6.64
N PRO A 586 14.97 19.96 -5.80
CA PRO A 586 16.02 20.92 -6.08
C PRO A 586 16.86 20.57 -7.30
N ASP A 587 16.94 19.29 -7.65
CA ASP A 587 17.78 18.82 -8.76
C ASP A 587 17.04 18.82 -10.10
N THR A 588 15.71 18.73 -10.07
CA THR A 588 14.92 18.47 -11.27
C THR A 588 13.83 19.53 -11.53
N GLY A 589 13.53 20.37 -10.52
CA GLY A 589 12.45 21.34 -10.57
C GLY A 589 11.04 20.70 -10.68
N GLU A 590 10.90 19.38 -10.46
CA GLU A 590 9.59 18.76 -10.45
C GLU A 590 8.79 19.22 -9.24
N GLU A 591 7.57 19.68 -9.50
CA GLU A 591 6.66 20.17 -8.47
C GLU A 591 5.68 19.08 -8.03
N TYR A 592 5.64 18.79 -6.73
CA TYR A 592 4.73 17.82 -6.13
C TYR A 592 4.18 18.32 -4.80
N ILE A 593 3.08 17.72 -4.37
CA ILE A 593 2.51 17.86 -3.02
C ILE A 593 2.68 16.54 -2.30
N MET A 594 3.01 16.59 -1.01
CA MET A 594 3.32 15.41 -0.20
C MET A 594 2.45 15.30 1.03
N THR A 595 2.36 14.08 1.54
CA THR A 595 1.86 13.81 2.88
C THR A 595 2.87 14.28 3.93
N ALA A 596 2.37 14.64 5.12
CA ALA A 596 3.22 15.22 6.16
C ALA A 596 4.05 14.18 6.92
N ASP A 597 3.49 12.97 7.13
CA ASP A 597 4.11 11.98 8.01
C ASP A 597 4.89 10.90 7.23
N SER A 598 4.35 10.45 6.10
CA SER A 598 4.98 9.39 5.30
C SER A 598 5.83 9.91 4.13
N GLU A 599 5.81 11.23 3.90
CA GLU A 599 6.52 11.88 2.78
C GLU A 599 6.21 11.21 1.42
N GLU A 600 4.94 10.85 1.22
CA GLU A 600 4.47 10.23 -0.01
C GLU A 600 3.87 11.29 -0.95
N PRO A 601 4.20 11.27 -2.25
CA PRO A 601 3.59 12.19 -3.21
C PRO A 601 2.10 11.88 -3.38
N ILE A 602 1.28 12.93 -3.31
CA ILE A 602 -0.17 12.83 -3.48
C ILE A 602 -0.52 13.03 -4.95
N GLN A 603 -1.16 12.02 -5.53
CA GLN A 603 -1.66 12.05 -6.91
C GLN A 603 -3.16 12.36 -6.94
N ASP A 604 -3.61 12.90 -8.09
CA ASP A 604 -5.04 13.13 -8.33
C ASP A 604 -5.84 11.82 -8.28
N LYS A 605 -7.05 11.86 -7.71
CA LYS A 605 -7.97 10.71 -7.57
C LYS A 605 -7.43 9.55 -6.71
N THR A 606 -6.61 9.85 -5.71
CA THR A 606 -6.15 8.88 -4.70
C THR A 606 -6.93 9.04 -3.39
N ILE A 607 -6.90 8.00 -2.57
CA ILE A 607 -7.43 8.07 -1.21
C ILE A 607 -6.30 8.44 -0.27
N VAL A 608 -6.53 9.50 0.52
CA VAL A 608 -5.55 10.05 1.46
C VAL A 608 -6.16 10.08 2.84
N GLU A 609 -5.44 9.53 3.81
CA GLU A 609 -5.77 9.64 5.22
C GLU A 609 -5.34 11.00 5.74
N MET A 610 -6.29 11.74 6.33
CA MET A 610 -6.07 13.09 6.82
C MET A 610 -6.51 13.26 8.27
N ALA A 611 -5.73 14.00 9.06
CA ALA A 611 -6.10 14.49 10.37
C ALA A 611 -6.67 15.91 10.25
N TYR A 612 -7.57 16.27 11.17
CA TYR A 612 -8.18 17.60 11.26
C TYR A 612 -7.51 18.41 12.36
N ASP A 613 -7.06 19.61 12.03
CA ASP A 613 -6.50 20.57 12.99
C ASP A 613 -7.32 21.86 12.98
N PRO A 614 -8.24 22.05 13.95
CA PRO A 614 -9.08 23.24 14.02
C PRO A 614 -8.32 24.54 14.29
N ALA A 615 -7.08 24.46 14.80
CA ALA A 615 -6.23 25.63 15.07
C ALA A 615 -5.71 26.28 13.78
N GLN A 616 -5.69 25.58 12.66
CA GLN A 616 -5.26 26.12 11.38
C GLN A 616 -6.35 26.98 10.73
N PRO A 617 -5.95 27.96 9.89
CA PRO A 617 -6.89 28.75 9.11
C PRO A 617 -7.74 27.90 8.14
N PRO A 618 -8.95 28.35 7.78
CA PRO A 618 -9.79 27.65 6.81
C PRO A 618 -9.06 27.30 5.50
N GLY A 619 -9.23 26.06 5.06
CA GLY A 619 -8.54 25.49 3.90
C GLY A 619 -7.16 24.91 4.17
N TRP A 620 -6.61 25.08 5.38
CA TRP A 620 -5.35 24.50 5.83
C TRP A 620 -5.53 23.52 7.01
N ARG A 621 -6.76 23.26 7.42
CA ARG A 621 -7.11 22.44 8.59
C ARG A 621 -6.93 20.95 8.40
N TRP A 622 -6.93 20.47 7.16
CA TRP A 622 -6.71 19.07 6.87
C TRP A 622 -5.23 18.80 6.61
N LYS A 623 -4.62 17.96 7.43
CA LYS A 623 -3.23 17.51 7.33
C LYS A 623 -3.20 16.12 6.71
N PRO A 624 -2.66 15.94 5.49
CA PRO A 624 -2.52 14.61 4.89
C PRO A 624 -1.41 13.83 5.60
N LEU A 625 -1.72 12.63 6.06
CA LEU A 625 -0.79 11.78 6.81
C LEU A 625 -0.13 10.75 5.91
N ARG A 626 -0.92 10.01 5.14
CA ARG A 626 -0.44 8.96 4.22
C ARG A 626 -1.39 8.74 3.05
N VAL A 627 -0.86 8.22 1.95
CA VAL A 627 -1.66 7.78 0.80
C VAL A 627 -2.13 6.34 1.03
N ARG A 628 -3.45 6.11 0.90
CA ARG A 628 -4.08 4.79 1.08
C ARG A 628 -4.18 4.07 -0.26
N MET A 629 -3.03 3.52 -0.73
CA MET A 629 -3.01 2.82 -2.02
C MET A 629 -3.87 1.56 -2.02
N ASP A 630 -3.93 0.83 -0.90
CA ASP A 630 -4.82 -0.32 -0.70
C ASP A 630 -6.29 0.01 -1.00
N LYS A 631 -6.73 1.20 -0.61
CA LYS A 631 -8.08 1.72 -0.85
C LYS A 631 -8.23 2.33 -2.24
N THR A 632 -7.21 3.03 -2.72
CA THR A 632 -7.17 3.61 -4.06
C THR A 632 -7.32 2.56 -5.15
N GLU A 633 -6.60 1.46 -5.06
CA GLU A 633 -6.72 0.34 -6.00
C GLU A 633 -8.12 -0.30 -5.99
N ARG A 634 -8.73 -0.46 -4.81
CA ARG A 634 -10.11 -0.95 -4.71
C ARG A 634 -11.09 0.00 -5.37
N LEU A 635 -10.92 1.31 -5.19
CA LEU A 635 -11.73 2.33 -5.86
C LEU A 635 -11.60 2.21 -7.37
N GLN A 636 -10.38 2.06 -7.90
CA GLN A 636 -10.10 1.90 -9.32
C GLN A 636 -10.70 0.62 -9.92
N ARG A 637 -10.79 -0.45 -9.13
CA ARG A 637 -11.47 -1.72 -9.50
C ARG A 637 -12.98 -1.66 -9.40
N GLY A 638 -13.57 -0.51 -9.07
CA GLY A 638 -15.02 -0.32 -8.97
C GLY A 638 -15.63 -0.77 -7.64
N THR A 639 -14.83 -1.04 -6.61
CA THR A 639 -15.31 -1.42 -5.27
C THR A 639 -15.35 -0.18 -4.38
N LEU A 640 -16.46 0.54 -4.38
CA LEU A 640 -16.60 1.78 -3.60
C LEU A 640 -16.81 1.54 -2.10
N SER A 641 -17.49 0.47 -1.72
CA SER A 641 -17.74 0.15 -0.31
C SER A 641 -16.41 -0.05 0.44
N ARG A 642 -16.24 0.66 1.57
CA ARG A 642 -15.07 0.61 2.46
C ARG A 642 -13.77 1.20 1.90
N THR A 643 -13.83 1.97 0.83
CA THR A 643 -12.66 2.72 0.32
C THR A 643 -12.58 4.11 0.94
N LEU A 644 -13.66 4.88 0.89
CA LEU A 644 -13.78 6.19 1.54
C LEU A 644 -14.41 6.04 2.92
N ASN A 645 -14.11 6.94 3.84
CA ASN A 645 -14.93 7.08 5.03
C ASN A 645 -16.30 7.65 4.68
N SER A 646 -17.31 7.31 5.49
CA SER A 646 -18.65 7.88 5.34
C SER A 646 -18.68 9.34 5.80
N GLU A 647 -19.70 10.07 5.35
CA GLU A 647 -19.95 11.44 5.81
C GLU A 647 -20.03 11.54 7.32
N GLY A 648 -20.69 10.58 8.00
CA GLY A 648 -20.78 10.57 9.46
C GLY A 648 -19.42 10.45 10.15
N VAL A 649 -18.48 9.64 9.62
CA VAL A 649 -17.13 9.54 10.17
C VAL A 649 -16.37 10.86 9.99
N ALA A 650 -16.50 11.49 8.81
CA ALA A 650 -15.85 12.77 8.55
C ALA A 650 -16.44 13.90 9.43
N GLU A 651 -17.76 13.88 9.65
CA GLU A 651 -18.45 14.82 10.54
C GLU A 651 -18.08 14.62 12.01
N ASP A 652 -17.99 13.36 12.46
CA ASP A 652 -17.50 13.04 13.82
C ASP A 652 -16.07 13.58 14.04
N THR A 653 -15.18 13.47 13.03
CA THR A 653 -13.82 14.01 13.12
C THR A 653 -13.78 15.54 13.02
N TRP A 654 -14.65 16.14 12.19
CA TRP A 654 -14.76 17.58 12.06
C TRP A 654 -15.26 18.24 13.36
N ASN A 655 -16.15 17.57 14.10
CA ASN A 655 -16.76 18.07 15.34
C ASN A 655 -15.96 17.69 16.61
N SER A 656 -14.92 16.87 16.49
CA SER A 656 -14.06 16.50 17.62
C SER A 656 -12.94 17.52 17.86
#